data_9d219c4f19773b436faea4c547fd4145
#
_entry.id   9d219c4f19773b436faea4c547fd4145
#
_cell.length_a   1.000
_cell.length_b   1.000
_cell.length_c   1.000
_cell.angle_alpha   90.00
_cell.angle_beta   90.00
_cell.angle_gamma   90.00
#
_symmetry.space_group_name_H-M   'P 1'
#
loop_
_entity.id
_entity.type
_entity.pdbx_description
1 polymer ?
#
loop_
_entity_poly.entity_id
_entity_poly.type
_entity_poly.pdbx_seq_one_letter_code
_entity_poly.pdbx_strand_id
1 'polypeptide(L)'
;MRSGPAAFAAGRLERLGIEPAWSRVVGVTVADGRELQVHALDAAPRDRREPPLTIVCVHGNPTWSLLWRSFHRRLGDRYRVLAVDQLSMGLSERTGPRTFAQRVDDLGRILDAFAVDGPVVLAAHDWGGPIALGWALEHRQRVQGILLGNTGVAIPPTGVPLPIRLARSRALRSLGCRQTSLFVRATLASPGGPIGKDVRRAYLAPYASPRDRSAIEDFVADIPTTPAHPSYAALAEVAVRLPELDVPVLLAWGERDPVFHLDFAADLRSRLPQAELHRFPLAGHLVVEEEDVAALADAWIGRLLHPKRAAPAAAEPTAAAEPLALWAELVAREEDESTAVAVGGGPSLSFAALARRVADLAQGLRDAGVSPGDRVALLAPEPPDFIAAAYACWVIGAVTVVVDRGLGMGGLHRALRSAEPRWLLGTRKTLGVARLLRWVPTARPLEITAVGSQGGKHRAKLSAVVESFAPGAGVAAAVVYTSGATGPAKGVLYNERQMAAQFAAVRECYAIGPADRLVAAFAPFALYGPALGIPVAVPDGNITKPASLRADRLAAACAAIDATILFAAPAALDGVLASAESLSPGGREALGALRLVLSAGAPVSQRILEAFSRLAPAAELHTPYGMTEVLSVADIDLATLADIRPGRGVCVGRPLAGVELRIEPLAGSGESGEIVVSAPWMSAGYDGLWATTDQARTVDERGVEWHRTGDVGHLDAEGRLWVEGRMAHVVDTAGGPVTPVPLEVSVALATELRCAIAGVGPPGCRQVVVVVEREGKAGLAGTDVDRSVREALTPQPVAAVLTVPKLPVDRRHNSKIDRTRLGRWAEAVLAGGSAPRRP
;
A
#
# COMPACT_ATOMS: atom_id res chain seq x y z
N MET A 1 15.73 14.05 -49.97
CA MET A 1 16.45 14.85 -48.95
C MET A 1 16.23 14.27 -47.58
N ARG A 2 17.31 13.94 -46.95
CA ARG A 2 17.41 13.15 -45.73
C ARG A 2 16.88 13.92 -44.50
N SER A 3 15.78 13.52 -43.94
CA SER A 3 15.39 13.91 -42.58
C SER A 3 16.21 13.04 -41.61
N GLY A 4 17.49 13.41 -41.48
CA GLY A 4 18.37 12.80 -40.51
C GLY A 4 18.32 13.53 -39.17
N PRO A 5 19.02 13.07 -38.17
CA PRO A 5 18.99 13.55 -36.75
C PRO A 5 19.39 15.02 -36.56
N ALA A 6 19.91 15.68 -37.58
CA ALA A 6 20.27 17.12 -37.55
C ALA A 6 19.11 18.08 -37.30
N ALA A 7 17.84 17.62 -37.34
CA ALA A 7 16.67 18.49 -37.18
C ALA A 7 16.24 18.71 -35.70
N PHE A 8 16.78 17.99 -34.74
CA PHE A 8 16.56 18.26 -33.32
C PHE A 8 17.69 19.19 -32.82
N ALA A 9 17.52 20.52 -33.01
CA ALA A 9 18.50 21.50 -32.58
C ALA A 9 18.92 21.30 -31.13
N ALA A 10 20.23 21.35 -30.85
CA ALA A 10 20.83 21.15 -29.53
C ALA A 10 20.08 21.89 -28.40
N GLY A 11 19.70 23.15 -28.62
CA GLY A 11 18.93 23.93 -27.64
C GLY A 11 17.50 23.44 -27.37
N ARG A 12 16.96 22.51 -28.17
CA ARG A 12 15.67 21.87 -27.89
C ARG A 12 15.84 20.66 -26.96
N LEU A 13 16.94 19.90 -27.10
CA LEU A 13 17.29 18.80 -26.22
C LEU A 13 17.58 19.32 -24.82
N GLU A 14 18.36 20.39 -24.68
CA GLU A 14 18.68 21.02 -23.39
C GLU A 14 17.45 21.47 -22.63
N ARG A 15 16.44 22.07 -23.29
CA ARG A 15 15.17 22.44 -22.67
C ARG A 15 14.36 21.23 -22.14
N LEU A 16 14.65 20.05 -22.64
CA LEU A 16 14.05 18.78 -22.17
C LEU A 16 14.91 18.11 -21.11
N GLY A 17 16.03 18.72 -20.71
CA GLY A 17 16.99 18.17 -19.77
C GLY A 17 17.81 17.01 -20.35
N ILE A 18 18.06 17.02 -21.65
CA ILE A 18 18.89 16.07 -22.38
C ILE A 18 20.15 16.80 -22.83
N GLU A 19 21.30 16.30 -22.39
CA GLU A 19 22.58 16.83 -22.87
C GLU A 19 22.75 16.47 -24.37
N PRO A 20 23.12 17.42 -25.24
CA PRO A 20 23.29 17.15 -26.67
C PRO A 20 24.31 16.03 -26.95
N ALA A 21 25.31 15.90 -26.09
CA ALA A 21 26.35 14.85 -26.19
C ALA A 21 25.82 13.42 -26.02
N TRP A 22 24.65 13.25 -25.40
CA TRP A 22 24.02 11.91 -25.25
C TRP A 22 23.39 11.46 -26.58
N SER A 23 23.04 12.36 -27.50
CA SER A 23 22.40 12.03 -28.78
C SER A 23 23.45 11.46 -29.74
N ARG A 24 23.38 10.17 -30.02
CA ARG A 24 24.32 9.44 -30.88
C ARG A 24 23.60 8.72 -32.00
N VAL A 25 24.29 8.62 -33.16
CA VAL A 25 23.82 7.87 -34.31
C VAL A 25 24.92 6.91 -34.73
N VAL A 26 24.55 5.62 -34.93
CA VAL A 26 25.47 4.59 -35.40
C VAL A 26 24.88 3.84 -36.59
N GLY A 27 25.71 3.34 -37.47
CA GLY A 27 25.33 2.41 -38.53
C GLY A 27 25.13 1.02 -37.95
N VAL A 28 24.02 0.36 -38.27
CA VAL A 28 23.65 -0.99 -37.85
C VAL A 28 23.36 -1.84 -39.07
N THR A 29 24.12 -2.95 -39.26
CA THR A 29 23.85 -3.91 -40.32
C THR A 29 22.72 -4.83 -39.90
N VAL A 30 21.56 -4.71 -40.53
CA VAL A 30 20.39 -5.58 -40.27
C VAL A 30 20.50 -6.93 -40.98
N ALA A 31 19.62 -7.88 -40.66
CA ALA A 31 19.70 -9.27 -41.15
C ALA A 31 19.72 -9.41 -42.68
N ASP A 32 19.14 -8.48 -43.41
CA ASP A 32 19.15 -8.48 -44.89
C ASP A 32 20.41 -7.84 -45.51
N GLY A 33 21.42 -7.51 -44.68
CA GLY A 33 22.71 -6.95 -45.10
C GLY A 33 22.71 -5.43 -45.30
N ARG A 34 21.59 -4.74 -45.16
CA ARG A 34 21.54 -3.27 -45.25
C ARG A 34 22.13 -2.63 -44.03
N GLU A 35 22.87 -1.55 -44.22
CA GLU A 35 23.29 -0.66 -43.14
C GLU A 35 22.25 0.45 -42.96
N LEU A 36 21.71 0.58 -41.75
CA LEU A 36 20.70 1.56 -41.36
C LEU A 36 21.21 2.43 -40.19
N GLN A 37 20.85 3.73 -40.19
CA GLN A 37 21.25 4.66 -39.17
C GLN A 37 20.30 4.56 -37.98
N VAL A 38 20.84 4.23 -36.80
CA VAL A 38 20.09 4.11 -35.55
C VAL A 38 20.51 5.18 -34.57
N HIS A 39 19.53 5.89 -34.04
CA HIS A 39 19.72 6.90 -33.01
C HIS A 39 19.51 6.28 -31.62
N ALA A 40 20.27 6.76 -30.65
CA ALA A 40 20.04 6.49 -29.24
C ALA A 40 20.47 7.69 -28.38
N LEU A 41 19.91 7.79 -27.18
CA LEU A 41 20.45 8.59 -26.10
C LEU A 41 21.40 7.69 -25.29
N ASP A 42 22.70 8.03 -25.25
CA ASP A 42 23.76 7.24 -24.63
C ASP A 42 24.55 8.13 -23.64
N ALA A 43 24.24 8.02 -22.35
CA ALA A 43 24.95 8.70 -21.28
C ALA A 43 25.84 7.72 -20.53
N ALA A 44 27.08 8.10 -20.25
CA ALA A 44 28.00 7.31 -19.46
C ALA A 44 28.72 8.19 -18.42
N PRO A 45 29.12 7.60 -17.26
CA PRO A 45 29.88 8.32 -16.23
C PRO A 45 31.16 8.93 -16.79
N ARG A 46 31.41 10.22 -16.49
CA ARG A 46 32.59 10.94 -17.02
C ARG A 46 33.90 10.46 -16.40
N ASP A 47 33.87 9.95 -15.16
CA ASP A 47 35.05 9.61 -14.38
C ASP A 47 35.38 8.11 -14.36
N ARG A 48 34.62 7.27 -15.04
CA ARG A 48 34.83 5.81 -15.08
C ARG A 48 35.02 5.34 -16.52
N ARG A 49 36.16 4.68 -16.80
CA ARG A 49 36.42 4.06 -18.11
C ARG A 49 35.50 2.90 -18.42
N GLU A 50 35.11 2.14 -17.38
CA GLU A 50 34.18 1.00 -17.47
C GLU A 50 33.07 1.17 -16.41
N PRO A 51 31.85 1.51 -16.79
CA PRO A 51 30.74 1.54 -15.86
C PRO A 51 30.42 0.12 -15.38
N PRO A 52 30.03 -0.06 -14.11
CA PRO A 52 29.80 -1.39 -13.52
C PRO A 52 28.64 -2.13 -14.20
N LEU A 53 27.79 -1.40 -14.93
CA LEU A 53 26.53 -1.89 -15.49
C LEU A 53 26.05 -0.95 -16.59
N THR A 54 25.43 -1.50 -17.65
CA THR A 54 24.69 -0.72 -18.63
C THR A 54 23.19 -0.91 -18.42
N ILE A 55 22.45 0.19 -18.29
CA ILE A 55 20.99 0.20 -18.28
C ILE A 55 20.52 0.41 -19.72
N VAL A 56 19.95 -0.65 -20.31
CA VAL A 56 19.39 -0.63 -21.67
C VAL A 56 17.91 -0.32 -21.60
N CYS A 57 17.50 0.81 -22.17
CA CYS A 57 16.13 1.29 -22.14
C CYS A 57 15.46 1.09 -23.51
N VAL A 58 14.37 0.31 -23.54
CA VAL A 58 13.65 -0.05 -24.78
C VAL A 58 12.22 0.51 -24.72
N HIS A 59 11.92 1.44 -25.61
CA HIS A 59 10.59 2.06 -25.70
C HIS A 59 9.62 1.25 -26.52
N GLY A 60 8.34 1.63 -26.51
CA GLY A 60 7.29 1.05 -27.35
C GLY A 60 6.65 2.05 -28.31
N ASN A 61 5.40 1.81 -28.67
CA ASN A 61 4.65 2.57 -29.66
C ASN A 61 3.62 3.51 -29.00
N PRO A 62 3.62 4.83 -29.24
CA PRO A 62 4.38 5.60 -30.25
C PRO A 62 5.54 6.41 -29.66
N THR A 63 6.15 5.93 -28.59
CA THR A 63 7.23 6.64 -27.90
C THR A 63 8.57 6.48 -28.61
N TRP A 64 9.63 7.08 -28.05
CA TRP A 64 11.01 6.99 -28.51
C TRP A 64 11.97 7.22 -27.34
N SER A 65 13.26 7.20 -27.51
CA SER A 65 14.26 7.30 -26.43
C SER A 65 14.03 8.47 -25.46
N LEU A 66 13.33 9.51 -25.87
CA LEU A 66 12.89 10.62 -24.99
C LEU A 66 12.17 10.16 -23.73
N LEU A 67 11.43 9.04 -23.78
CA LEU A 67 10.72 8.45 -22.64
C LEU A 67 11.63 8.26 -21.43
N TRP A 68 12.88 7.91 -21.70
CA TRP A 68 13.86 7.50 -20.69
C TRP A 68 14.78 8.64 -20.23
N ARG A 69 14.51 9.90 -20.58
CA ARG A 69 15.36 11.04 -20.20
C ARG A 69 15.50 11.22 -18.67
N SER A 70 14.53 10.80 -17.87
CA SER A 70 14.62 10.80 -16.40
C SER A 70 15.68 9.81 -15.90
N PHE A 71 15.84 8.66 -16.58
CA PHE A 71 16.89 7.68 -16.29
C PHE A 71 18.28 8.25 -16.58
N HIS A 72 18.47 8.91 -17.71
CA HIS A 72 19.74 9.57 -18.04
C HIS A 72 20.14 10.57 -16.97
N ARG A 73 19.23 11.46 -16.59
CA ARG A 73 19.49 12.52 -15.60
C ARG A 73 19.80 11.96 -14.20
N ARG A 74 19.14 10.87 -13.80
CA ARG A 74 19.28 10.32 -12.45
C ARG A 74 20.38 9.29 -12.32
N LEU A 75 20.59 8.50 -13.34
CA LEU A 75 21.44 7.30 -13.29
C LEU A 75 22.71 7.44 -14.13
N GLY A 76 22.76 8.38 -15.08
CA GLY A 76 23.84 8.55 -16.06
C GLY A 76 25.21 8.87 -15.45
N ASP A 77 25.25 9.46 -14.25
CA ASP A 77 26.49 9.74 -13.53
C ASP A 77 27.12 8.48 -12.87
N ARG A 78 26.34 7.42 -12.69
CA ARG A 78 26.77 6.18 -12.04
C ARG A 78 26.83 4.96 -12.95
N TYR A 79 25.94 4.91 -13.92
CA TYR A 79 25.78 3.82 -14.87
C TYR A 79 25.78 4.35 -16.30
N ARG A 80 26.15 3.51 -17.26
CA ARG A 80 25.83 3.81 -18.65
C ARG A 80 24.34 3.61 -18.86
N VAL A 81 23.65 4.62 -19.37
CA VAL A 81 22.22 4.55 -19.72
C VAL A 81 22.08 4.70 -21.23
N LEU A 82 21.67 3.64 -21.90
CA LEU A 82 21.47 3.59 -23.35
C LEU A 82 19.99 3.43 -23.66
N ALA A 83 19.34 4.49 -24.13
CA ALA A 83 17.97 4.44 -24.61
C ALA A 83 17.94 4.44 -26.14
N VAL A 84 17.57 3.30 -26.73
CA VAL A 84 17.57 3.13 -28.18
C VAL A 84 16.28 3.64 -28.82
N ASP A 85 16.38 4.28 -29.98
CA ASP A 85 15.24 4.45 -30.88
C ASP A 85 15.15 3.25 -31.78
N GLN A 86 14.11 2.45 -31.65
CA GLN A 86 13.90 1.29 -32.51
C GLN A 86 13.84 1.70 -33.98
N LEU A 87 14.24 0.83 -34.88
CA LEU A 87 14.19 1.11 -36.33
C LEU A 87 12.81 1.62 -36.75
N SER A 88 12.79 2.63 -37.55
CA SER A 88 11.63 3.41 -38.00
C SER A 88 10.98 4.30 -36.96
N MET A 89 11.39 4.26 -35.69
CA MET A 89 10.85 5.08 -34.60
C MET A 89 11.80 6.20 -34.20
N GLY A 90 11.28 7.22 -33.48
CA GLY A 90 12.09 8.34 -33.01
C GLY A 90 12.91 8.99 -34.11
N LEU A 91 14.21 9.11 -33.89
CA LEU A 91 15.17 9.69 -34.83
C LEU A 91 15.94 8.65 -35.63
N SER A 92 15.67 7.37 -35.48
CA SER A 92 16.24 6.27 -36.29
C SER A 92 15.70 6.30 -37.72
N GLU A 93 16.47 5.71 -38.63
CA GLU A 93 16.14 5.63 -40.05
C GLU A 93 14.83 4.91 -40.29
N ARG A 94 14.02 5.41 -41.21
CA ARG A 94 12.73 4.80 -41.59
C ARG A 94 12.96 3.64 -42.56
N THR A 95 12.48 2.45 -42.15
CA THR A 95 12.53 1.21 -42.95
C THR A 95 11.11 0.68 -43.17
N GLY A 96 10.97 -0.44 -43.86
CA GLY A 96 9.69 -1.13 -44.03
C GLY A 96 9.18 -1.83 -42.76
N PRO A 97 7.98 -2.43 -42.83
CA PRO A 97 7.41 -3.19 -41.75
C PRO A 97 8.36 -4.27 -41.21
N ARG A 98 8.31 -4.49 -39.89
CA ARG A 98 9.10 -5.50 -39.21
C ARG A 98 8.21 -6.39 -38.35
N THR A 99 8.51 -7.68 -38.33
CA THR A 99 7.87 -8.64 -37.40
C THR A 99 8.51 -8.55 -36.02
N PHE A 100 7.83 -9.07 -35.00
CA PHE A 100 8.34 -9.15 -33.64
C PHE A 100 9.73 -9.83 -33.58
N ALA A 101 9.93 -10.97 -34.26
CA ALA A 101 11.23 -11.64 -34.27
C ALA A 101 12.35 -10.79 -34.87
N GLN A 102 12.06 -10.03 -35.90
CA GLN A 102 13.04 -9.10 -36.49
C GLN A 102 13.36 -7.96 -35.55
N ARG A 103 12.42 -7.47 -34.74
CA ARG A 103 12.67 -6.40 -33.75
C ARG A 103 13.56 -6.89 -32.60
N VAL A 104 13.43 -8.15 -32.21
CA VAL A 104 14.33 -8.78 -31.22
C VAL A 104 15.76 -8.88 -31.77
N ASP A 105 15.93 -9.34 -33.03
CA ASP A 105 17.24 -9.41 -33.71
C ASP A 105 17.84 -8.01 -33.90
N ASP A 106 17.02 -7.04 -34.32
CA ASP A 106 17.45 -5.64 -34.46
C ASP A 106 17.99 -5.07 -33.13
N LEU A 107 17.31 -5.34 -31.99
CA LEU A 107 17.81 -4.92 -30.69
C LEU A 107 19.21 -5.49 -30.40
N GLY A 108 19.45 -6.76 -30.64
CA GLY A 108 20.77 -7.39 -30.50
C GLY A 108 21.83 -6.65 -31.30
N ARG A 109 21.59 -6.46 -32.60
CA ARG A 109 22.52 -5.77 -33.52
C ARG A 109 22.75 -4.30 -33.14
N ILE A 110 21.73 -3.63 -32.62
CA ILE A 110 21.86 -2.27 -32.09
C ILE A 110 22.78 -2.26 -30.88
N LEU A 111 22.60 -3.18 -29.95
CA LEU A 111 23.44 -3.25 -28.74
C LEU A 111 24.90 -3.56 -29.08
N ASP A 112 25.15 -4.43 -30.07
CA ASP A 112 26.49 -4.71 -30.57
C ASP A 112 27.13 -3.46 -31.19
N ALA A 113 26.38 -2.73 -32.04
CA ALA A 113 26.85 -1.51 -32.68
C ALA A 113 27.16 -0.37 -31.68
N PHE A 114 26.46 -0.35 -30.53
CA PHE A 114 26.75 0.56 -29.43
C PHE A 114 27.80 0.02 -28.45
N ALA A 115 28.44 -1.14 -28.78
CA ALA A 115 29.44 -1.78 -27.93
C ALA A 115 28.94 -2.01 -26.49
N VAL A 116 27.81 -2.68 -26.36
CA VAL A 116 27.27 -3.12 -25.08
C VAL A 116 27.71 -4.54 -24.83
N ASP A 117 28.87 -4.75 -24.26
CA ASP A 117 29.47 -6.10 -24.09
C ASP A 117 29.35 -6.64 -22.67
N GLY A 118 29.17 -5.77 -21.68
CA GLY A 118 29.12 -6.09 -20.26
C GLY A 118 27.75 -6.49 -19.73
N PRO A 119 27.60 -6.56 -18.39
CA PRO A 119 26.34 -6.84 -17.73
C PRO A 119 25.32 -5.73 -17.98
N VAL A 120 24.04 -6.12 -18.12
CA VAL A 120 22.96 -5.20 -18.42
C VAL A 120 21.78 -5.32 -17.41
N VAL A 121 21.14 -4.19 -17.13
CA VAL A 121 19.77 -4.14 -16.63
C VAL A 121 18.89 -3.64 -17.77
N LEU A 122 17.82 -4.37 -18.07
CA LEU A 122 16.86 -3.98 -19.09
C LEU A 122 15.75 -3.14 -18.44
N ALA A 123 15.44 -1.98 -19.02
CA ALA A 123 14.28 -1.17 -18.66
C ALA A 123 13.39 -1.02 -19.89
N ALA A 124 12.16 -1.55 -19.85
CA ALA A 124 11.36 -1.66 -21.06
C ALA A 124 9.88 -1.27 -20.81
N HIS A 125 9.24 -0.71 -21.82
CA HIS A 125 7.88 -0.22 -21.77
C HIS A 125 7.12 -0.55 -23.06
N ASP A 126 5.82 -0.88 -22.96
CA ASP A 126 4.92 -1.23 -24.06
C ASP A 126 5.54 -2.33 -24.94
N TRP A 127 5.65 -2.16 -26.26
CA TRP A 127 6.32 -3.08 -27.17
C TRP A 127 7.79 -3.35 -26.83
N GLY A 128 8.44 -2.39 -26.16
CA GLY A 128 9.81 -2.60 -25.69
C GLY A 128 9.92 -3.77 -24.70
N GLY A 129 8.84 -4.07 -23.93
CA GLY A 129 8.83 -5.19 -23.00
C GLY A 129 9.06 -6.55 -23.65
N PRO A 130 8.17 -7.02 -24.53
CA PRO A 130 8.36 -8.30 -25.20
C PRO A 130 9.65 -8.35 -26.05
N ILE A 131 10.07 -7.26 -26.68
CA ILE A 131 11.32 -7.18 -27.44
C ILE A 131 12.53 -7.39 -26.52
N ALA A 132 12.59 -6.68 -25.40
CA ALA A 132 13.68 -6.82 -24.43
C ALA A 132 13.70 -8.22 -23.79
N LEU A 133 12.52 -8.79 -23.49
CA LEU A 133 12.39 -10.15 -22.95
C LEU A 133 12.85 -11.21 -23.96
N GLY A 134 12.50 -11.06 -25.25
CA GLY A 134 12.99 -11.94 -26.29
C GLY A 134 14.51 -11.93 -26.39
N TRP A 135 15.13 -10.76 -26.36
CA TRP A 135 16.58 -10.62 -26.32
C TRP A 135 17.19 -11.21 -25.04
N ALA A 136 16.56 -10.98 -23.90
CA ALA A 136 17.04 -11.48 -22.60
C ALA A 136 17.11 -13.01 -22.55
N LEU A 137 16.14 -13.71 -23.13
CA LEU A 137 16.10 -15.18 -23.18
C LEU A 137 17.31 -15.77 -23.91
N GLU A 138 17.83 -15.09 -24.92
CA GLU A 138 19.02 -15.53 -25.70
C GLU A 138 20.34 -15.07 -25.05
N HIS A 139 20.30 -14.07 -24.11
CA HIS A 139 21.48 -13.47 -23.51
C HIS A 139 21.44 -13.49 -21.98
N ARG A 140 20.83 -14.50 -21.37
CA ARG A 140 20.55 -14.62 -19.93
C ARG A 140 21.74 -14.29 -19.02
N GLN A 141 22.94 -14.75 -19.41
CA GLN A 141 24.17 -14.57 -18.64
C GLN A 141 24.60 -13.09 -18.50
N ARG A 142 24.13 -12.24 -19.40
CA ARG A 142 24.42 -10.80 -19.40
C ARG A 142 23.41 -9.99 -18.59
N VAL A 143 22.21 -10.54 -18.38
CA VAL A 143 21.10 -9.83 -17.74
C VAL A 143 21.22 -9.95 -16.23
N GLN A 144 21.38 -8.82 -15.54
CA GLN A 144 21.43 -8.73 -14.08
C GLN A 144 20.08 -8.42 -13.45
N GLY A 145 19.13 -7.89 -14.24
CA GLY A 145 17.80 -7.56 -13.79
C GLY A 145 16.94 -6.95 -14.91
N ILE A 146 15.62 -6.97 -14.74
CA ILE A 146 14.66 -6.49 -15.73
C ILE A 146 13.61 -5.61 -15.04
N LEU A 147 13.45 -4.36 -15.51
CA LEU A 147 12.39 -3.44 -15.10
C LEU A 147 11.38 -3.30 -16.26
N LEU A 148 10.13 -3.61 -16.00
CA LEU A 148 9.04 -3.53 -16.98
C LEU A 148 7.99 -2.52 -16.54
N GLY A 149 7.68 -1.57 -17.42
CA GLY A 149 6.57 -0.63 -17.25
C GLY A 149 5.43 -0.91 -18.23
N ASN A 150 4.20 -1.03 -17.78
CA ASN A 150 2.99 -1.17 -18.59
C ASN A 150 3.21 -1.86 -19.93
N THR A 151 3.33 -3.17 -19.93
CA THR A 151 3.67 -4.02 -21.08
C THR A 151 2.98 -5.39 -21.01
N GLY A 152 3.23 -6.28 -21.95
CA GLY A 152 2.69 -7.66 -21.92
C GLY A 152 3.28 -8.53 -23.00
N VAL A 153 3.30 -9.84 -22.76
CA VAL A 153 3.80 -10.86 -23.69
C VAL A 153 2.67 -11.73 -24.25
N ALA A 154 1.48 -11.62 -23.68
CA ALA A 154 0.31 -12.38 -24.09
C ALA A 154 -0.96 -11.52 -23.90
N ILE A 155 -2.03 -11.91 -24.59
CA ILE A 155 -3.35 -11.31 -24.37
C ILE A 155 -3.99 -12.06 -23.19
N PRO A 156 -4.34 -11.38 -22.09
CA PRO A 156 -4.93 -12.02 -20.93
C PRO A 156 -6.34 -12.58 -21.24
N PRO A 157 -6.88 -13.47 -20.39
CA PRO A 157 -8.21 -14.07 -20.59
C PRO A 157 -9.36 -13.05 -20.72
N THR A 158 -9.17 -11.83 -20.25
CA THR A 158 -10.12 -10.71 -20.41
C THR A 158 -10.23 -10.22 -21.87
N GLY A 159 -9.34 -10.66 -22.74
CA GLY A 159 -9.35 -10.39 -24.16
C GLY A 159 -8.57 -9.12 -24.57
N VAL A 160 -8.65 -8.79 -25.86
CA VAL A 160 -7.96 -7.64 -26.44
C VAL A 160 -8.60 -6.33 -25.92
N PRO A 161 -7.83 -5.40 -25.34
CA PRO A 161 -8.35 -4.12 -24.86
C PRO A 161 -9.06 -3.31 -25.96
N LEU A 162 -10.13 -2.60 -25.60
CA LEU A 162 -10.93 -1.84 -26.55
C LEU A 162 -10.12 -0.82 -27.38
N PRO A 163 -9.17 -0.03 -26.79
CA PRO A 163 -8.35 0.89 -27.59
C PRO A 163 -7.56 0.17 -28.68
N ILE A 164 -7.02 -1.01 -28.37
CA ILE A 164 -6.25 -1.82 -29.35
C ILE A 164 -7.16 -2.39 -30.43
N ARG A 165 -8.36 -2.85 -30.08
CA ARG A 165 -9.33 -3.34 -31.08
C ARG A 165 -9.71 -2.24 -32.08
N LEU A 166 -9.92 -1.01 -31.57
CA LEU A 166 -10.24 0.14 -32.41
C LEU A 166 -9.05 0.52 -33.29
N ALA A 167 -7.84 0.64 -32.72
CA ALA A 167 -6.64 1.00 -33.46
C ALA A 167 -6.29 -0.02 -34.58
N ARG A 168 -6.59 -1.31 -34.39
CA ARG A 168 -6.34 -2.38 -35.37
C ARG A 168 -7.36 -2.45 -36.49
N SER A 169 -8.54 -1.84 -36.37
CA SER A 169 -9.53 -1.85 -37.45
C SER A 169 -8.94 -1.22 -38.73
N ARG A 170 -9.11 -1.88 -39.91
CA ARG A 170 -8.46 -1.44 -41.17
C ARG A 170 -8.71 0.03 -41.49
N ALA A 171 -9.94 0.51 -41.28
CA ALA A 171 -10.33 1.89 -41.56
C ALA A 171 -9.69 2.90 -40.59
N LEU A 172 -9.70 2.59 -39.28
CA LEU A 172 -9.18 3.51 -38.25
C LEU A 172 -7.67 3.46 -38.12
N ARG A 173 -7.02 2.33 -38.43
CA ARG A 173 -5.57 2.17 -38.32
C ARG A 173 -4.82 3.14 -39.21
N SER A 174 -5.09 3.15 -40.50
CA SER A 174 -4.42 4.05 -41.43
C SER A 174 -4.72 5.50 -41.10
N LEU A 175 -5.98 5.86 -40.88
CA LEU A 175 -6.37 7.23 -40.57
C LEU A 175 -5.78 7.70 -39.22
N GLY A 176 -5.90 6.91 -38.16
CA GLY A 176 -5.48 7.27 -36.80
C GLY A 176 -3.99 7.21 -36.60
N CYS A 177 -3.31 6.17 -37.10
CA CYS A 177 -1.89 5.93 -36.84
C CYS A 177 -0.97 6.58 -37.88
N ARG A 178 -1.36 6.61 -39.18
CA ARG A 178 -0.49 7.07 -40.25
C ARG A 178 -0.89 8.42 -40.83
N GLN A 179 -2.14 8.58 -41.30
CA GLN A 179 -2.55 9.82 -42.00
C GLN A 179 -2.62 11.03 -41.06
N THR A 180 -2.99 10.78 -39.78
CA THR A 180 -3.06 11.82 -38.75
C THR A 180 -2.12 11.51 -37.58
N SER A 181 -1.88 12.50 -36.71
CA SER A 181 -1.16 12.29 -35.43
C SER A 181 -2.09 11.87 -34.27
N LEU A 182 -3.30 11.37 -34.59
CA LEU A 182 -4.32 11.10 -33.57
C LEU A 182 -3.87 10.05 -32.54
N PHE A 183 -3.23 8.98 -33.01
CA PHE A 183 -2.73 7.91 -32.12
C PHE A 183 -1.70 8.46 -31.12
N VAL A 184 -0.70 9.21 -31.58
CA VAL A 184 0.31 9.85 -30.69
C VAL A 184 -0.36 10.80 -29.71
N ARG A 185 -1.30 11.64 -30.18
CA ARG A 185 -2.00 12.59 -29.32
C ARG A 185 -2.89 11.91 -28.29
N ALA A 186 -3.57 10.82 -28.66
CA ALA A 186 -4.41 10.04 -27.79
C ALA A 186 -3.58 9.36 -26.69
N THR A 187 -2.42 8.80 -27.04
CA THR A 187 -1.49 8.22 -26.06
C THR A 187 -0.98 9.26 -25.06
N LEU A 188 -0.59 10.46 -25.57
CA LEU A 188 -0.13 11.57 -24.71
C LEU A 188 -1.25 12.22 -23.86
N ALA A 189 -2.51 11.93 -24.16
CA ALA A 189 -3.68 12.36 -23.40
C ALA A 189 -4.27 11.24 -22.52
N SER A 190 -3.60 10.10 -22.46
CA SER A 190 -4.01 8.96 -21.62
C SER A 190 -4.17 9.37 -20.14
N PRO A 191 -5.11 8.76 -19.41
CA PRO A 191 -5.47 9.17 -18.05
C PRO A 191 -4.35 8.90 -17.05
N GLY A 192 -3.44 9.83 -16.91
CA GLY A 192 -2.32 9.89 -15.97
C GLY A 192 -2.08 11.34 -15.59
N GLY A 193 -0.88 11.66 -15.17
CA GLY A 193 -0.49 13.05 -14.88
C GLY A 193 -0.41 13.94 -16.12
N PRO A 194 -0.48 15.28 -15.96
CA PRO A 194 -0.38 16.21 -17.08
C PRO A 194 1.04 16.24 -17.64
N ILE A 195 1.22 15.78 -18.87
CA ILE A 195 2.49 15.90 -19.60
C ILE A 195 2.66 17.36 -20.07
N GLY A 196 3.82 17.97 -19.80
CA GLY A 196 4.12 19.35 -20.16
C GLY A 196 4.06 19.61 -21.67
N LYS A 197 3.70 20.85 -22.06
CA LYS A 197 3.50 21.22 -23.48
C LYS A 197 4.74 20.99 -24.36
N ASP A 198 5.93 21.27 -23.84
CA ASP A 198 7.18 21.10 -24.60
C ASP A 198 7.54 19.64 -24.79
N VAL A 199 7.29 18.80 -23.78
CA VAL A 199 7.45 17.34 -23.86
C VAL A 199 6.47 16.74 -24.88
N ARG A 200 5.20 17.16 -24.89
CA ARG A 200 4.22 16.73 -25.90
C ARG A 200 4.65 17.09 -27.32
N ARG A 201 5.21 18.29 -27.51
CA ARG A 201 5.76 18.72 -28.80
C ARG A 201 6.96 17.88 -29.23
N ALA A 202 7.79 17.50 -28.26
CA ALA A 202 8.96 16.67 -28.53
C ALA A 202 8.56 15.24 -28.95
N TYR A 203 7.55 14.63 -28.30
CA TYR A 203 7.02 13.34 -28.74
C TYR A 203 6.45 13.36 -30.18
N LEU A 204 5.84 14.46 -30.59
CA LEU A 204 5.26 14.62 -31.92
C LEU A 204 6.30 14.91 -33.00
N ALA A 205 7.46 15.46 -32.63
CA ALA A 205 8.43 15.98 -33.57
C ALA A 205 8.98 14.97 -34.60
N PRO A 206 9.33 13.71 -34.21
CA PRO A 206 9.79 12.70 -35.16
C PRO A 206 8.70 12.19 -36.12
N TYR A 207 7.41 12.51 -35.87
CA TYR A 207 6.24 11.97 -36.56
C TYR A 207 5.45 13.03 -37.32
N ALA A 208 6.15 13.96 -37.99
CA ALA A 208 5.54 15.11 -38.62
C ALA A 208 4.71 14.76 -39.88
N SER A 209 5.18 13.83 -40.69
CA SER A 209 4.52 13.43 -41.96
C SER A 209 3.87 12.02 -41.85
N PRO A 210 2.94 11.69 -42.79
CA PRO A 210 2.43 10.30 -42.89
C PRO A 210 3.50 9.24 -43.09
N ARG A 211 4.59 9.59 -43.79
CA ARG A 211 5.73 8.69 -43.98
C ARG A 211 6.45 8.44 -42.66
N ASP A 212 6.66 9.47 -41.85
CA ASP A 212 7.32 9.34 -40.54
C ASP A 212 6.49 8.51 -39.54
N ARG A 213 5.17 8.53 -39.73
CA ARG A 213 4.23 7.76 -38.88
C ARG A 213 3.95 6.32 -39.35
N SER A 214 4.56 5.89 -40.49
CA SER A 214 4.33 4.52 -41.01
C SER A 214 4.62 3.46 -39.95
N ALA A 215 5.72 3.60 -39.18
CA ALA A 215 6.08 2.65 -38.14
C ALA A 215 5.05 2.54 -37.01
N ILE A 216 4.36 3.62 -36.68
CA ILE A 216 3.27 3.59 -35.68
C ILE A 216 2.16 2.66 -36.17
N GLU A 217 1.79 2.76 -37.45
CA GLU A 217 0.83 1.85 -38.08
C GLU A 217 1.32 0.40 -38.11
N ASP A 218 2.61 0.19 -38.45
CA ASP A 218 3.24 -1.11 -38.54
C ASP A 218 3.27 -1.83 -37.17
N PHE A 219 3.60 -1.13 -36.07
CA PHE A 219 3.53 -1.69 -34.72
C PHE A 219 2.12 -2.10 -34.31
N VAL A 220 1.11 -1.30 -34.67
CA VAL A 220 -0.29 -1.65 -34.39
C VAL A 220 -0.73 -2.84 -35.25
N ALA A 221 -0.24 -2.92 -36.49
CA ALA A 221 -0.51 -4.05 -37.39
C ALA A 221 0.13 -5.33 -36.89
N ASP A 222 1.30 -5.26 -36.27
CA ASP A 222 2.08 -6.41 -35.79
C ASP A 222 1.57 -6.99 -34.46
N ILE A 223 0.51 -6.42 -33.83
CA ILE A 223 -0.10 -7.04 -32.62
C ILE A 223 -0.76 -8.38 -32.98
N PRO A 224 -0.24 -9.53 -32.52
CA PRO A 224 -0.72 -10.82 -32.92
C PRO A 224 -1.94 -11.25 -32.09
N THR A 225 -3.13 -11.14 -32.65
CA THR A 225 -4.38 -11.53 -31.96
C THR A 225 -4.92 -12.91 -32.40
N THR A 226 -4.29 -13.54 -33.38
CA THR A 226 -4.66 -14.86 -33.86
C THR A 226 -3.40 -15.68 -34.15
N PRO A 227 -3.46 -17.05 -34.06
CA PRO A 227 -2.32 -17.92 -34.32
C PRO A 227 -1.76 -17.80 -35.75
N ALA A 228 -2.57 -17.37 -36.71
CA ALA A 228 -2.17 -17.17 -38.10
C ALA A 228 -1.31 -15.90 -38.33
N HIS A 229 -1.17 -15.03 -37.31
CA HIS A 229 -0.37 -13.83 -37.47
C HIS A 229 1.13 -14.14 -37.46
N PRO A 230 1.96 -13.54 -38.38
CA PRO A 230 3.39 -13.84 -38.50
C PRO A 230 4.19 -13.72 -37.20
N SER A 231 3.85 -12.79 -36.35
CA SER A 231 4.53 -12.55 -35.05
C SER A 231 3.97 -13.39 -33.90
N TYR A 232 2.90 -14.21 -34.12
CA TYR A 232 2.25 -14.93 -33.02
C TYR A 232 3.15 -16.01 -32.43
N ALA A 233 3.75 -16.86 -33.25
CA ALA A 233 4.55 -17.99 -32.80
C ALA A 233 5.76 -17.51 -31.98
N ALA A 234 6.49 -16.52 -32.48
CA ALA A 234 7.65 -15.98 -31.79
C ALA A 234 7.29 -15.30 -30.45
N LEU A 235 6.17 -14.53 -30.39
CA LEU A 235 5.73 -13.92 -29.13
C LEU A 235 5.23 -14.97 -28.13
N ALA A 236 4.50 -15.98 -28.60
CA ALA A 236 4.04 -17.08 -27.77
C ALA A 236 5.21 -17.90 -27.20
N GLU A 237 6.26 -18.12 -27.99
CA GLU A 237 7.50 -18.77 -27.54
C GLU A 237 8.14 -17.98 -26.39
N VAL A 238 8.32 -16.65 -26.54
CA VAL A 238 8.82 -15.80 -25.46
C VAL A 238 7.95 -15.96 -24.20
N ALA A 239 6.62 -15.91 -24.34
CA ALA A 239 5.71 -16.04 -23.21
C ALA A 239 5.83 -17.38 -22.46
N VAL A 240 6.08 -18.48 -23.18
CA VAL A 240 6.28 -19.82 -22.61
C VAL A 240 7.65 -19.93 -21.92
N ARG A 241 8.68 -19.33 -22.49
CA ARG A 241 10.07 -19.42 -22.00
C ARG A 241 10.40 -18.44 -20.87
N LEU A 242 9.52 -17.49 -20.53
CA LEU A 242 9.79 -16.52 -19.43
C LEU A 242 10.26 -17.16 -18.11
N PRO A 243 9.74 -18.33 -17.67
CA PRO A 243 10.25 -18.99 -16.46
C PRO A 243 11.72 -19.40 -16.50
N GLU A 244 12.36 -19.38 -17.68
CA GLU A 244 13.80 -19.62 -17.80
C GLU A 244 14.66 -18.44 -17.35
N LEU A 245 14.06 -17.25 -17.17
CA LEU A 245 14.74 -16.04 -16.69
C LEU A 245 14.78 -16.05 -15.17
N ASP A 246 15.87 -16.57 -14.61
CA ASP A 246 16.14 -16.58 -13.18
C ASP A 246 16.92 -15.30 -12.76
N VAL A 247 16.34 -14.14 -13.05
CA VAL A 247 16.90 -12.84 -12.70
C VAL A 247 15.85 -12.01 -11.96
N PRO A 248 16.25 -11.08 -11.09
CA PRO A 248 15.32 -10.15 -10.45
C PRO A 248 14.52 -9.35 -11.48
N VAL A 249 13.21 -9.25 -11.26
CA VAL A 249 12.30 -8.50 -12.12
C VAL A 249 11.50 -7.52 -11.27
N LEU A 250 11.40 -6.26 -11.72
CA LEU A 250 10.54 -5.25 -11.14
C LEU A 250 9.50 -4.78 -12.16
N LEU A 251 8.23 -4.89 -11.80
CA LEU A 251 7.12 -4.35 -12.57
C LEU A 251 6.74 -2.97 -12.01
N ALA A 252 6.91 -1.90 -12.81
CA ALA A 252 6.49 -0.55 -12.49
C ALA A 252 5.18 -0.24 -13.24
N TRP A 253 4.04 -0.17 -12.53
CA TRP A 253 2.73 -0.25 -13.19
C TRP A 253 1.81 0.92 -12.91
N GLY A 254 1.38 1.62 -13.97
CA GLY A 254 0.32 2.62 -13.93
C GLY A 254 -1.06 1.96 -14.00
N GLU A 255 -1.86 2.11 -12.93
CA GLU A 255 -3.16 1.42 -12.81
C GLU A 255 -4.26 1.97 -13.72
N ARG A 256 -4.09 3.19 -14.24
CA ARG A 256 -5.07 3.84 -15.12
C ARG A 256 -4.83 3.56 -16.61
N ASP A 257 -3.90 2.69 -16.93
CA ASP A 257 -3.63 2.33 -18.32
C ASP A 257 -4.84 1.62 -18.96
N PRO A 258 -5.44 2.18 -20.02
CA PRO A 258 -6.57 1.54 -20.69
C PRO A 258 -6.14 0.39 -21.63
N VAL A 259 -4.82 0.20 -21.82
CA VAL A 259 -4.24 -0.84 -22.69
C VAL A 259 -3.68 -1.97 -21.86
N PHE A 260 -2.64 -1.69 -21.04
CA PHE A 260 -2.01 -2.69 -20.19
C PHE A 260 -2.55 -2.57 -18.76
N HIS A 261 -3.80 -2.97 -18.55
CA HIS A 261 -4.39 -3.00 -17.21
C HIS A 261 -3.73 -4.09 -16.35
N LEU A 262 -4.08 -4.13 -15.07
CA LEU A 262 -3.40 -4.99 -14.07
C LEU A 262 -3.42 -6.50 -14.40
N ASP A 263 -4.34 -6.98 -15.24
CA ASP A 263 -4.34 -8.38 -15.68
C ASP A 263 -3.07 -8.75 -16.48
N PHE A 264 -2.44 -7.79 -17.18
CA PHE A 264 -1.16 -8.00 -17.84
C PHE A 264 -0.02 -8.13 -16.83
N ALA A 265 -0.03 -7.33 -15.76
CA ALA A 265 0.92 -7.47 -14.67
C ALA A 265 0.75 -8.81 -13.94
N ALA A 266 -0.48 -9.27 -13.75
CA ALA A 266 -0.79 -10.56 -13.17
C ALA A 266 -0.32 -11.72 -14.06
N ASP A 267 -0.52 -11.64 -15.39
CA ASP A 267 0.00 -12.62 -16.36
C ASP A 267 1.54 -12.69 -16.30
N LEU A 268 2.23 -11.53 -16.31
CA LEU A 268 3.69 -11.49 -16.19
C LEU A 268 4.17 -12.12 -14.88
N ARG A 269 3.53 -11.81 -13.74
CA ARG A 269 3.89 -12.40 -12.44
C ARG A 269 3.61 -13.91 -12.37
N SER A 270 2.61 -14.41 -13.07
CA SER A 270 2.37 -15.85 -13.14
C SER A 270 3.48 -16.60 -13.89
N ARG A 271 4.17 -15.91 -14.83
CA ARG A 271 5.29 -16.46 -15.62
C ARG A 271 6.64 -16.19 -14.99
N LEU A 272 6.76 -15.11 -14.22
CA LEU A 272 7.95 -14.64 -13.51
C LEU A 272 7.61 -14.51 -12.02
N PRO A 273 7.55 -15.61 -11.26
CA PRO A 273 7.09 -15.61 -9.87
C PRO A 273 8.00 -14.78 -8.96
N GLN A 274 9.27 -14.56 -9.32
CA GLN A 274 10.22 -13.68 -8.63
C GLN A 274 9.94 -12.19 -8.88
N ALA A 275 9.00 -11.83 -9.78
CA ALA A 275 8.74 -10.44 -10.11
C ALA A 275 8.09 -9.68 -8.95
N GLU A 276 8.77 -8.63 -8.51
CA GLU A 276 8.26 -7.64 -7.56
C GLU A 276 7.38 -6.63 -8.31
N LEU A 277 6.36 -6.12 -7.66
CA LEU A 277 5.44 -5.16 -8.25
C LEU A 277 5.45 -3.84 -7.48
N HIS A 278 5.62 -2.74 -8.19
CA HIS A 278 5.34 -1.40 -7.67
C HIS A 278 4.27 -0.72 -8.50
N ARG A 279 3.19 -0.34 -7.83
CA ARG A 279 1.97 0.20 -8.45
C ARG A 279 1.90 1.71 -8.26
N PHE A 280 1.52 2.40 -9.33
CA PHE A 280 1.24 3.83 -9.36
C PHE A 280 -0.26 4.06 -9.59
N PRO A 281 -1.06 4.27 -8.53
CA PRO A 281 -2.54 4.29 -8.64
C PRO A 281 -3.11 5.43 -9.49
N LEU A 282 -2.33 6.46 -9.76
CA LEU A 282 -2.75 7.64 -10.52
C LEU A 282 -2.16 7.68 -11.92
N ALA A 283 -1.14 6.89 -12.20
CA ALA A 283 -0.48 6.85 -13.50
C ALA A 283 -1.27 6.02 -14.53
N GLY A 284 -1.14 6.41 -15.78
CA GLY A 284 -1.71 5.74 -16.94
C GLY A 284 -0.66 4.94 -17.72
N HIS A 285 -0.82 4.95 -19.05
CA HIS A 285 0.03 4.19 -19.96
C HIS A 285 1.50 4.63 -19.95
N LEU A 286 1.75 5.94 -19.88
CA LEU A 286 3.11 6.49 -19.89
C LEU A 286 3.69 6.61 -18.47
N VAL A 287 3.65 5.54 -17.69
CA VAL A 287 4.06 5.53 -16.28
C VAL A 287 5.46 6.11 -16.06
N VAL A 288 6.40 5.87 -16.97
CA VAL A 288 7.77 6.42 -16.92
C VAL A 288 7.81 7.95 -17.07
N GLU A 289 6.81 8.53 -17.74
CA GLU A 289 6.66 9.97 -17.95
C GLU A 289 5.87 10.63 -16.81
N GLU A 290 4.92 9.90 -16.23
CA GLU A 290 3.93 10.41 -15.30
C GLU A 290 4.40 10.29 -13.84
N GLU A 291 5.34 9.37 -13.54
CA GLU A 291 5.84 9.06 -12.21
C GLU A 291 7.38 9.00 -12.18
N ASP A 292 7.98 9.10 -11.00
CA ASP A 292 9.44 9.00 -10.86
C ASP A 292 9.93 7.53 -10.85
N VAL A 293 9.69 6.84 -11.98
CA VAL A 293 10.17 5.46 -12.18
C VAL A 293 11.71 5.39 -12.18
N ALA A 294 12.39 6.49 -12.49
CA ALA A 294 13.86 6.55 -12.42
C ALA A 294 14.34 6.45 -10.96
N ALA A 295 13.64 7.05 -10.00
CA ALA A 295 13.95 6.90 -8.58
C ALA A 295 13.69 5.48 -8.09
N LEU A 296 12.58 4.87 -8.54
CA LEU A 296 12.28 3.47 -8.25
C LEU A 296 13.38 2.54 -8.79
N ALA A 297 13.81 2.74 -10.05
CA ALA A 297 14.89 2.00 -10.68
C ALA A 297 16.21 2.16 -9.94
N ASP A 298 16.54 3.37 -9.50
CA ASP A 298 17.74 3.69 -8.74
C ASP A 298 17.83 2.89 -7.44
N ALA A 299 16.77 2.92 -6.64
CA ALA A 299 16.68 2.17 -5.40
C ALA A 299 16.78 0.66 -5.65
N TRP A 300 16.09 0.16 -6.68
CA TRP A 300 16.06 -1.26 -7.02
C TRP A 300 17.42 -1.76 -7.56
N ILE A 301 18.06 -1.03 -8.48
CA ILE A 301 19.41 -1.36 -8.98
C ILE A 301 20.43 -1.31 -7.84
N GLY A 302 20.33 -0.31 -6.96
CA GLY A 302 21.17 -0.24 -5.75
C GLY A 302 21.07 -1.50 -4.91
N ARG A 303 19.88 -2.06 -4.74
CA ARG A 303 19.66 -3.34 -4.04
C ARG A 303 20.23 -4.54 -4.81
N LEU A 304 20.16 -4.55 -6.13
CA LEU A 304 20.74 -5.63 -6.96
C LEU A 304 22.28 -5.69 -6.82
N LEU A 305 22.93 -4.54 -6.85
CA LEU A 305 24.38 -4.44 -6.79
C LEU A 305 24.94 -4.60 -5.37
N HIS A 306 24.13 -4.21 -4.39
CA HIS A 306 24.45 -4.31 -2.98
C HIS A 306 23.31 -5.07 -2.27
N PRO A 307 23.17 -6.37 -2.52
CA PRO A 307 22.13 -7.14 -1.85
C PRO A 307 22.34 -6.93 -0.34
N LYS A 308 21.35 -6.28 0.30
CA LYS A 308 21.27 -6.31 1.77
C LYS A 308 21.46 -7.77 2.12
N ARG A 309 22.53 -8.08 2.88
CA ARG A 309 22.89 -9.45 3.23
C ARG A 309 21.59 -10.16 3.60
N ALA A 310 21.17 -11.12 2.79
CA ALA A 310 19.93 -11.82 3.02
C ALA A 310 19.94 -12.20 4.48
N ALA A 311 18.97 -11.75 5.24
CA ALA A 311 18.87 -12.19 6.63
C ALA A 311 19.01 -13.71 6.55
N PRO A 312 19.94 -14.34 7.26
CA PRO A 312 19.97 -15.78 7.34
C PRO A 312 18.54 -16.15 7.70
N ALA A 313 17.94 -17.03 6.91
CA ALA A 313 16.52 -17.40 7.04
C ALA A 313 16.22 -17.38 8.52
N ALA A 314 15.40 -16.44 8.95
CA ALA A 314 15.35 -15.85 10.30
C ALA A 314 15.78 -16.90 11.32
N ALA A 315 16.89 -16.64 12.03
CA ALA A 315 17.44 -17.63 12.96
C ALA A 315 16.25 -18.16 13.72
N GLU A 316 16.01 -19.46 13.63
CA GLU A 316 14.84 -20.09 14.24
C GLU A 316 14.76 -19.51 15.64
N PRO A 317 13.64 -18.86 16.01
CA PRO A 317 13.56 -18.23 17.31
C PRO A 317 13.91 -19.31 18.32
N THR A 318 14.91 -19.07 19.15
CA THR A 318 15.32 -19.94 20.23
C THR A 318 14.06 -20.44 20.92
N ALA A 319 13.66 -21.68 20.62
CA ALA A 319 12.69 -22.54 21.33
C ALA A 319 11.46 -21.86 21.99
N ALA A 320 10.92 -20.81 21.43
CA ALA A 320 9.52 -20.47 21.67
C ALA A 320 8.69 -21.49 20.88
N ALA A 321 7.74 -22.16 21.54
CA ALA A 321 6.83 -23.10 20.91
C ALA A 321 6.28 -22.50 19.62
N GLU A 322 6.27 -23.27 18.52
CA GLU A 322 5.69 -22.77 17.26
C GLU A 322 4.27 -22.24 17.55
N PRO A 323 3.94 -21.04 17.08
CA PRO A 323 2.61 -20.49 17.30
C PRO A 323 1.58 -21.45 16.72
N LEU A 324 0.52 -21.71 17.47
CA LEU A 324 -0.59 -22.56 17.03
C LEU A 324 -1.20 -21.98 15.74
N ALA A 325 -1.62 -22.85 14.83
CA ALA A 325 -2.33 -22.43 13.63
C ALA A 325 -3.56 -21.56 13.98
N LEU A 326 -3.93 -20.62 13.12
CA LEU A 326 -5.00 -19.65 13.36
C LEU A 326 -6.35 -20.28 13.76
N TRP A 327 -6.59 -21.52 13.34
CA TRP A 327 -7.82 -22.29 13.58
C TRP A 327 -7.69 -23.32 14.70
N ALA A 328 -6.51 -23.48 15.32
CA ALA A 328 -6.24 -24.56 16.25
C ALA A 328 -7.22 -24.60 17.44
N GLU A 329 -7.48 -23.45 18.06
CA GLU A 329 -8.40 -23.33 19.18
C GLU A 329 -9.86 -23.61 18.76
N LEU A 330 -10.25 -23.24 17.55
CA LEU A 330 -11.58 -23.53 17.03
C LEU A 330 -11.75 -25.02 16.73
N VAL A 331 -10.71 -25.70 16.22
CA VAL A 331 -10.69 -27.17 16.03
C VAL A 331 -10.78 -27.87 17.37
N ALA A 332 -10.01 -27.44 18.39
CA ALA A 332 -10.06 -28.02 19.73
C ALA A 332 -11.45 -27.93 20.38
N ARG A 333 -12.28 -26.98 19.93
CA ARG A 333 -13.65 -26.76 20.45
C ARG A 333 -14.74 -27.09 19.44
N GLU A 334 -14.48 -27.91 18.42
CA GLU A 334 -15.46 -28.21 17.35
C GLU A 334 -16.70 -29.00 17.83
N GLU A 335 -16.69 -29.55 19.03
CA GLU A 335 -17.80 -30.23 19.66
C GLU A 335 -18.42 -29.46 20.85
N ASP A 336 -17.89 -28.28 21.16
CA ASP A 336 -18.32 -27.47 22.29
C ASP A 336 -19.56 -26.62 21.93
N GLU A 337 -20.67 -26.89 22.60
CA GLU A 337 -21.93 -26.16 22.39
C GLU A 337 -22.03 -24.85 23.19
N SER A 338 -20.98 -24.44 23.92
CA SER A 338 -20.95 -23.12 24.55
C SER A 338 -20.87 -22.00 23.50
N THR A 339 -21.30 -20.81 23.87
CA THR A 339 -21.32 -19.64 22.96
C THR A 339 -19.92 -19.30 22.46
N ALA A 340 -19.74 -19.21 21.14
CA ALA A 340 -18.54 -18.72 20.50
C ALA A 340 -18.71 -17.26 20.04
N VAL A 341 -19.83 -16.94 19.39
CA VAL A 341 -20.09 -15.61 18.83
C VAL A 341 -21.50 -15.17 19.17
N ALA A 342 -21.63 -13.97 19.74
CA ALA A 342 -22.92 -13.30 19.97
C ALA A 342 -22.95 -11.93 19.28
N VAL A 343 -24.12 -11.53 18.81
CA VAL A 343 -24.38 -10.14 18.38
C VAL A 343 -25.36 -9.55 19.38
N GLY A 344 -25.07 -8.40 19.93
CA GLY A 344 -25.80 -7.80 21.05
C GLY A 344 -27.31 -7.87 20.89
N GLY A 345 -27.97 -8.69 21.73
CA GLY A 345 -29.41 -8.95 21.72
C GLY A 345 -29.93 -9.84 20.58
N GLY A 346 -29.07 -10.33 19.69
CA GLY A 346 -29.40 -11.19 18.56
C GLY A 346 -29.01 -12.66 18.76
N PRO A 347 -29.08 -13.49 17.71
CA PRO A 347 -28.74 -14.90 17.77
C PRO A 347 -27.25 -15.12 18.12
N SER A 348 -26.99 -16.12 18.95
CA SER A 348 -25.64 -16.61 19.25
C SER A 348 -25.33 -17.88 18.49
N LEU A 349 -24.04 -18.11 18.19
CA LEU A 349 -23.51 -19.36 17.65
C LEU A 349 -22.62 -20.02 18.69
N SER A 350 -22.75 -21.36 18.86
CA SER A 350 -21.82 -22.17 19.67
C SER A 350 -20.50 -22.36 18.92
N PHE A 351 -19.42 -22.77 19.62
CA PHE A 351 -18.17 -23.16 18.97
C PHE A 351 -18.38 -24.28 17.96
N ALA A 352 -19.18 -25.30 18.33
CA ALA A 352 -19.54 -26.39 17.43
C ALA A 352 -20.29 -25.88 16.18
N ALA A 353 -21.22 -24.97 16.33
CA ALA A 353 -21.96 -24.38 15.20
C ALA A 353 -21.03 -23.51 14.32
N LEU A 354 -20.13 -22.75 14.91
CA LEU A 354 -19.14 -21.94 14.17
C LEU A 354 -18.16 -22.84 13.42
N ALA A 355 -17.63 -23.89 14.06
CA ALA A 355 -16.71 -24.83 13.43
C ALA A 355 -17.36 -25.55 12.23
N ARG A 356 -18.61 -26.01 12.38
CA ARG A 356 -19.40 -26.59 11.26
C ARG A 356 -19.56 -25.58 10.13
N ARG A 357 -19.89 -24.32 10.43
CA ARG A 357 -20.06 -23.27 9.42
C ARG A 357 -18.74 -22.96 8.68
N VAL A 358 -17.61 -22.95 9.39
CA VAL A 358 -16.28 -22.79 8.80
C VAL A 358 -15.96 -23.97 7.88
N ALA A 359 -16.21 -25.20 8.32
CA ALA A 359 -15.98 -26.40 7.52
C ALA A 359 -16.84 -26.40 6.23
N ASP A 360 -18.15 -26.09 6.36
CA ASP A 360 -19.06 -26.01 5.22
C ASP A 360 -18.64 -24.92 4.23
N LEU A 361 -18.24 -23.76 4.72
CA LEU A 361 -17.75 -22.67 3.85
C LEU A 361 -16.42 -23.03 3.18
N ALA A 362 -15.48 -23.61 3.91
CA ALA A 362 -14.18 -24.04 3.38
C ALA A 362 -14.36 -25.05 2.23
N GLN A 363 -15.20 -26.06 2.44
CA GLN A 363 -15.51 -27.04 1.40
C GLN A 363 -16.23 -26.40 0.22
N GLY A 364 -17.26 -25.58 0.47
CA GLY A 364 -18.00 -24.90 -0.58
C GLY A 364 -17.15 -23.91 -1.40
N LEU A 365 -16.17 -23.24 -0.79
CA LEU A 365 -15.21 -22.40 -1.49
C LEU A 365 -14.31 -23.22 -2.43
N ARG A 366 -13.83 -24.39 -1.96
CA ARG A 366 -13.05 -25.32 -2.78
C ARG A 366 -13.85 -25.84 -3.96
N ASP A 367 -15.10 -26.26 -3.71
CA ASP A 367 -16.02 -26.74 -4.77
C ASP A 367 -16.33 -25.65 -5.80
N ALA A 368 -16.36 -24.39 -5.39
CA ALA A 368 -16.48 -23.23 -6.28
C ALA A 368 -15.19 -22.93 -7.08
N GLY A 369 -14.06 -23.60 -6.77
CA GLY A 369 -12.79 -23.46 -7.46
C GLY A 369 -11.83 -22.44 -6.83
N VAL A 370 -12.04 -22.07 -5.56
CA VAL A 370 -11.07 -21.27 -4.80
C VAL A 370 -9.85 -22.15 -4.49
N SER A 371 -8.66 -21.63 -4.77
CA SER A 371 -7.39 -22.34 -4.60
C SER A 371 -6.51 -21.63 -3.55
N PRO A 372 -5.52 -22.34 -2.95
CA PRO A 372 -4.53 -21.69 -2.09
C PRO A 372 -3.85 -20.51 -2.79
N GLY A 373 -3.68 -19.39 -2.08
CA GLY A 373 -3.17 -18.15 -2.63
C GLY A 373 -4.19 -17.26 -3.35
N ASP A 374 -5.39 -17.77 -3.69
CA ASP A 374 -6.45 -16.94 -4.25
C ASP A 374 -6.88 -15.86 -3.25
N ARG A 375 -7.04 -14.64 -3.74
CA ARG A 375 -7.51 -13.50 -2.94
C ARG A 375 -9.04 -13.47 -2.89
N VAL A 376 -9.58 -13.48 -1.68
CA VAL A 376 -11.03 -13.44 -1.41
C VAL A 376 -11.37 -12.17 -0.66
N ALA A 377 -12.07 -11.24 -1.28
CA ALA A 377 -12.54 -10.03 -0.59
C ALA A 377 -13.80 -10.34 0.22
N LEU A 378 -13.73 -10.05 1.52
CA LEU A 378 -14.83 -10.32 2.45
C LEU A 378 -15.81 -9.14 2.49
N LEU A 379 -16.99 -9.34 1.93
CA LEU A 379 -18.10 -8.38 1.90
C LEU A 379 -19.24 -8.79 2.83
N ALA A 380 -18.95 -9.63 3.84
CA ALA A 380 -19.91 -10.07 4.86
C ALA A 380 -20.11 -8.95 5.90
N PRO A 381 -21.31 -8.42 6.07
CA PRO A 381 -21.56 -7.32 6.99
C PRO A 381 -21.72 -7.78 8.44
N GLU A 382 -22.16 -9.00 8.66
CA GLU A 382 -22.52 -9.53 9.97
C GLU A 382 -21.34 -10.28 10.60
N PRO A 383 -21.05 -10.08 11.89
CA PRO A 383 -19.90 -10.67 12.57
C PRO A 383 -19.79 -12.18 12.45
N PRO A 384 -20.85 -12.99 12.63
CA PRO A 384 -20.75 -14.44 12.52
C PRO A 384 -20.33 -14.91 11.12
N ASP A 385 -20.89 -14.28 10.09
CA ASP A 385 -20.56 -14.57 8.69
C ASP A 385 -19.13 -14.11 8.33
N PHE A 386 -18.73 -12.94 8.82
CA PHE A 386 -17.40 -12.41 8.61
C PHE A 386 -16.32 -13.32 9.25
N ILE A 387 -16.53 -13.75 10.49
CA ILE A 387 -15.63 -14.66 11.21
C ILE A 387 -15.54 -15.99 10.45
N ALA A 388 -16.69 -16.63 10.18
CA ALA A 388 -16.71 -17.92 9.50
C ALA A 388 -16.04 -17.87 8.12
N ALA A 389 -16.27 -16.80 7.35
CA ALA A 389 -15.65 -16.61 6.04
C ALA A 389 -14.14 -16.43 6.13
N ALA A 390 -13.64 -15.67 7.11
CA ALA A 390 -12.20 -15.46 7.30
C ALA A 390 -11.50 -16.78 7.64
N TYR A 391 -12.02 -17.52 8.62
CA TYR A 391 -11.46 -18.80 9.01
C TYR A 391 -11.53 -19.83 7.88
N ALA A 392 -12.65 -19.91 7.15
CA ALA A 392 -12.78 -20.81 6.00
C ALA A 392 -11.72 -20.52 4.92
N CYS A 393 -11.45 -19.23 4.63
CA CYS A 393 -10.39 -18.84 3.70
C CYS A 393 -9.01 -19.28 4.21
N TRP A 394 -8.69 -19.04 5.49
CA TRP A 394 -7.39 -19.41 6.07
C TRP A 394 -7.17 -20.93 6.06
N VAL A 395 -8.17 -21.72 6.44
CA VAL A 395 -8.09 -23.19 6.42
C VAL A 395 -7.73 -23.74 5.04
N ILE A 396 -8.25 -23.15 3.96
CA ILE A 396 -7.95 -23.59 2.58
C ILE A 396 -6.75 -22.86 1.95
N GLY A 397 -6.02 -22.03 2.71
CA GLY A 397 -4.87 -21.26 2.22
C GLY A 397 -5.21 -20.09 1.29
N ALA A 398 -6.46 -19.64 1.28
CA ALA A 398 -6.86 -18.45 0.54
C ALA A 398 -6.53 -17.18 1.34
N VAL A 399 -6.19 -16.10 0.63
CA VAL A 399 -5.81 -14.82 1.21
C VAL A 399 -7.04 -13.96 1.43
N THR A 400 -7.37 -13.65 2.66
CA THR A 400 -8.47 -12.72 2.96
C THR A 400 -8.11 -11.29 2.62
N VAL A 401 -8.98 -10.59 1.89
CA VAL A 401 -8.86 -9.15 1.66
C VAL A 401 -9.90 -8.44 2.53
N VAL A 402 -9.40 -7.74 3.55
CA VAL A 402 -10.23 -7.01 4.51
C VAL A 402 -10.06 -5.51 4.30
N VAL A 403 -11.13 -4.84 3.93
CA VAL A 403 -11.14 -3.40 3.68
C VAL A 403 -12.03 -2.71 4.70
N ASP A 404 -11.47 -1.75 5.38
CA ASP A 404 -12.21 -0.93 6.34
C ASP A 404 -13.28 -0.07 5.65
N ARG A 405 -14.52 -0.22 6.08
CA ARG A 405 -15.67 0.58 5.60
C ARG A 405 -15.53 2.06 5.92
N GLY A 406 -14.76 2.42 6.94
CA GLY A 406 -14.45 3.79 7.29
C GLY A 406 -13.74 4.59 6.19
N LEU A 407 -13.16 3.92 5.19
CA LEU A 407 -12.58 4.55 3.99
C LEU A 407 -13.63 5.24 3.09
N GLY A 408 -14.91 5.03 3.34
CA GLY A 408 -16.01 5.47 2.49
C GLY A 408 -16.03 4.76 1.13
N MET A 409 -17.08 4.99 0.34
CA MET A 409 -17.33 4.25 -0.92
C MET A 409 -16.16 4.35 -1.92
N GLY A 410 -15.59 5.54 -2.09
CA GLY A 410 -14.45 5.75 -3.01
C GLY A 410 -13.15 5.10 -2.53
N GLY A 411 -12.88 5.11 -1.23
CA GLY A 411 -11.74 4.44 -0.62
C GLY A 411 -11.86 2.92 -0.70
N LEU A 412 -13.05 2.39 -0.37
CA LEU A 412 -13.38 0.97 -0.49
C LEU A 412 -13.19 0.46 -1.93
N HIS A 413 -13.71 1.20 -2.91
CA HIS A 413 -13.54 0.85 -4.33
C HIS A 413 -12.06 0.80 -4.72
N ARG A 414 -11.26 1.82 -4.35
CA ARG A 414 -9.82 1.82 -4.66
C ARG A 414 -9.07 0.68 -3.97
N ALA A 415 -9.34 0.44 -2.68
CA ALA A 415 -8.70 -0.63 -1.94
C ALA A 415 -9.02 -2.02 -2.51
N LEU A 416 -10.29 -2.28 -2.83
CA LEU A 416 -10.71 -3.54 -3.47
C LEU A 416 -10.06 -3.73 -4.84
N ARG A 417 -10.00 -2.67 -5.66
CA ARG A 417 -9.29 -2.74 -6.94
C ARG A 417 -7.80 -2.98 -6.76
N SER A 418 -7.19 -2.29 -5.78
CA SER A 418 -5.77 -2.46 -5.48
C SER A 418 -5.45 -3.87 -5.00
N ALA A 419 -6.33 -4.50 -4.24
CA ALA A 419 -6.14 -5.86 -3.76
C ALA A 419 -6.27 -6.95 -4.83
N GLU A 420 -6.87 -6.65 -5.97
CA GLU A 420 -7.10 -7.60 -7.08
C GLU A 420 -7.71 -8.94 -6.63
N PRO A 421 -8.80 -8.94 -5.86
CA PRO A 421 -9.38 -10.19 -5.44
C PRO A 421 -9.92 -10.97 -6.64
N ARG A 422 -9.63 -12.25 -6.69
CA ARG A 422 -10.22 -13.17 -7.67
C ARG A 422 -11.68 -13.46 -7.32
N TRP A 423 -12.04 -13.38 -6.05
CA TRP A 423 -13.35 -13.74 -5.52
C TRP A 423 -13.90 -12.65 -4.61
N LEU A 424 -15.22 -12.41 -4.70
CA LEU A 424 -15.96 -11.55 -3.78
C LEU A 424 -16.93 -12.44 -2.98
N LEU A 425 -16.65 -12.67 -1.71
CA LEU A 425 -17.49 -13.45 -0.83
C LEU A 425 -18.36 -12.51 0.02
N GLY A 426 -19.67 -12.61 -0.11
CA GLY A 426 -20.59 -11.71 0.60
C GLY A 426 -22.04 -12.12 0.54
N THR A 427 -22.90 -11.28 1.12
CA THR A 427 -24.34 -11.46 1.03
C THR A 427 -24.84 -11.05 -0.36
N ARG A 428 -26.01 -11.57 -0.77
CA ARG A 428 -26.67 -11.19 -2.02
C ARG A 428 -26.80 -9.67 -2.19
N LYS A 429 -27.09 -8.96 -1.11
CA LYS A 429 -27.20 -7.50 -1.10
C LYS A 429 -25.85 -6.81 -1.37
N THR A 430 -24.80 -7.22 -0.65
CA THR A 430 -23.46 -6.60 -0.83
C THR A 430 -22.86 -6.91 -2.18
N LEU A 431 -23.04 -8.12 -2.70
CA LEU A 431 -22.62 -8.50 -4.04
C LEU A 431 -23.38 -7.74 -5.12
N GLY A 432 -24.71 -7.49 -4.93
CA GLY A 432 -25.50 -6.67 -5.82
C GLY A 432 -24.99 -5.23 -5.92
N VAL A 433 -24.63 -4.64 -4.79
CA VAL A 433 -23.99 -3.29 -4.74
C VAL A 433 -22.64 -3.30 -5.43
N ALA A 434 -21.79 -4.29 -5.14
CA ALA A 434 -20.48 -4.41 -5.74
C ALA A 434 -20.56 -4.53 -7.28
N ARG A 435 -21.53 -5.29 -7.79
CA ARG A 435 -21.80 -5.43 -9.23
C ARG A 435 -22.32 -4.13 -9.85
N LEU A 436 -23.29 -3.48 -9.22
CA LEU A 436 -23.86 -2.21 -9.71
C LEU A 436 -22.81 -1.12 -9.81
N LEU A 437 -21.95 -1.00 -8.79
CA LEU A 437 -20.88 0.00 -8.71
C LEU A 437 -19.59 -0.45 -9.40
N ARG A 438 -19.55 -1.64 -10.01
CA ARG A 438 -18.40 -2.19 -10.71
C ARG A 438 -17.12 -2.13 -9.87
N TRP A 439 -17.18 -2.52 -8.59
CA TRP A 439 -16.02 -2.44 -7.69
C TRP A 439 -14.81 -3.24 -8.19
N VAL A 440 -15.02 -4.51 -8.55
CA VAL A 440 -14.01 -5.36 -9.17
C VAL A 440 -14.68 -6.20 -10.26
N PRO A 441 -14.76 -5.69 -11.49
CA PRO A 441 -15.51 -6.37 -12.57
C PRO A 441 -14.98 -7.75 -12.95
N THR A 442 -13.72 -8.01 -12.69
CA THR A 442 -13.02 -9.27 -12.99
C THR A 442 -13.23 -10.34 -11.91
N ALA A 443 -13.61 -9.94 -10.69
CA ALA A 443 -13.81 -10.87 -9.59
C ALA A 443 -15.11 -11.66 -9.72
N ARG A 444 -15.05 -12.94 -9.36
CA ARG A 444 -16.21 -13.84 -9.36
C ARG A 444 -16.97 -13.68 -8.04
N PRO A 445 -18.29 -13.40 -8.07
CA PRO A 445 -19.09 -13.27 -6.85
C PRO A 445 -19.45 -14.66 -6.30
N LEU A 446 -19.35 -14.83 -4.99
CA LEU A 446 -19.76 -15.99 -4.22
C LEU A 446 -20.74 -15.55 -3.13
N GLU A 447 -21.97 -16.04 -3.18
CA GLU A 447 -22.94 -15.77 -2.13
C GLU A 447 -22.67 -16.68 -0.93
N ILE A 448 -22.43 -16.11 0.24
CA ILE A 448 -21.96 -16.84 1.44
C ILE A 448 -22.95 -17.93 1.87
N THR A 449 -24.26 -17.68 1.77
CA THR A 449 -25.32 -18.67 2.12
C THR A 449 -25.36 -19.81 1.09
N ALA A 450 -25.15 -19.53 -0.19
CA ALA A 450 -25.15 -20.53 -1.24
C ALA A 450 -23.91 -21.44 -1.13
N VAL A 451 -22.75 -20.85 -0.90
CA VAL A 451 -21.48 -21.57 -0.70
C VAL A 451 -21.56 -22.48 0.52
N GLY A 452 -22.00 -21.96 1.67
CA GLY A 452 -22.18 -22.76 2.89
C GLY A 452 -23.18 -23.90 2.75
N SER A 453 -24.27 -23.71 1.99
CA SER A 453 -25.27 -24.76 1.78
C SER A 453 -24.77 -25.88 0.84
N GLN A 454 -23.86 -25.60 -0.05
CA GLN A 454 -23.21 -26.60 -0.91
C GLN A 454 -22.23 -27.46 -0.12
N GLY A 455 -21.38 -26.85 0.71
CA GLY A 455 -20.44 -27.53 1.59
C GLY A 455 -21.12 -28.41 2.65
N GLY A 456 -22.26 -27.95 3.20
CA GLY A 456 -23.04 -28.67 4.22
C GLY A 456 -23.60 -30.03 3.78
N LYS A 457 -23.55 -30.39 2.50
CA LYS A 457 -23.88 -31.73 2.03
C LYS A 457 -22.88 -32.79 2.51
N HIS A 458 -21.66 -32.41 2.80
CA HIS A 458 -20.57 -33.31 3.19
C HIS A 458 -20.47 -33.55 4.69
N ARG A 459 -21.07 -32.71 5.53
CA ARG A 459 -21.07 -32.82 7.03
C ARG A 459 -19.70 -33.15 7.64
N ALA A 460 -18.61 -32.68 7.02
CA ALA A 460 -17.26 -32.93 7.53
C ALA A 460 -17.01 -32.14 8.81
N LYS A 461 -16.27 -32.72 9.76
CA LYS A 461 -15.74 -32.00 10.90
C LYS A 461 -14.66 -31.02 10.44
N LEU A 462 -14.48 -29.91 11.16
CA LEU A 462 -13.46 -28.92 10.84
C LEU A 462 -12.05 -29.53 10.89
N SER A 463 -11.77 -30.39 11.85
CA SER A 463 -10.52 -31.16 11.96
C SER A 463 -10.19 -31.93 10.69
N ALA A 464 -11.16 -32.66 10.13
CA ALA A 464 -10.97 -33.41 8.87
C ALA A 464 -10.74 -32.49 7.65
N VAL A 465 -11.40 -31.34 7.63
CA VAL A 465 -11.19 -30.33 6.56
C VAL A 465 -9.78 -29.74 6.65
N VAL A 466 -9.34 -29.41 7.86
CA VAL A 466 -7.97 -28.90 8.11
C VAL A 466 -6.91 -29.91 7.69
N GLU A 467 -7.04 -31.19 8.07
CA GLU A 467 -6.10 -32.25 7.65
C GLU A 467 -5.99 -32.37 6.11
N SER A 468 -7.10 -32.09 5.41
CA SER A 468 -7.13 -32.20 3.94
C SER A 468 -6.55 -30.98 3.22
N PHE A 469 -6.56 -29.77 3.82
CA PHE A 469 -6.31 -28.53 3.11
C PHE A 469 -5.30 -27.60 3.77
N ALA A 470 -4.89 -27.81 5.03
CA ALA A 470 -4.05 -26.88 5.77
C ALA A 470 -2.81 -26.42 5.00
N PRO A 471 -2.63 -25.11 4.78
CA PRO A 471 -1.47 -24.57 4.10
C PRO A 471 -0.23 -24.63 5.00
N GLY A 472 0.96 -24.50 4.41
CA GLY A 472 2.20 -24.33 5.16
C GLY A 472 2.29 -22.96 5.86
N ALA A 473 3.01 -22.89 6.96
CA ALA A 473 3.11 -21.72 7.86
C ALA A 473 3.66 -20.41 7.24
N GLY A 474 4.16 -20.42 6.02
CA GLY A 474 4.70 -19.24 5.33
C GLY A 474 3.74 -18.60 4.31
N VAL A 475 2.54 -19.14 4.13
CA VAL A 475 1.60 -18.70 3.10
C VAL A 475 0.94 -17.37 3.52
N ALA A 476 0.75 -16.47 2.55
CA ALA A 476 -0.01 -15.24 2.78
C ALA A 476 -1.43 -15.56 3.27
N ALA A 477 -1.86 -14.91 4.35
CA ALA A 477 -3.16 -15.16 4.98
C ALA A 477 -4.13 -13.98 4.84
N ALA A 478 -3.61 -12.75 4.90
CA ALA A 478 -4.46 -11.58 4.84
C ALA A 478 -3.79 -10.37 4.17
N VAL A 479 -4.60 -9.56 3.48
CA VAL A 479 -4.28 -8.18 3.09
C VAL A 479 -5.28 -7.26 3.78
N VAL A 480 -4.79 -6.43 4.70
CA VAL A 480 -5.62 -5.54 5.52
C VAL A 480 -5.43 -4.10 5.05
N TYR A 481 -6.52 -3.48 4.59
CA TYR A 481 -6.52 -2.08 4.17
C TYR A 481 -7.04 -1.18 5.26
N THR A 482 -6.20 -0.27 5.72
CA THR A 482 -6.56 0.73 6.71
C THR A 482 -6.37 2.15 6.18
N SER A 483 -7.06 3.12 6.79
CA SER A 483 -6.88 4.53 6.47
C SER A 483 -5.49 5.00 6.92
N GLY A 484 -4.56 5.16 5.98
CA GLY A 484 -3.30 5.86 6.25
C GLY A 484 -3.55 7.34 6.63
N ALA A 485 -2.77 7.87 7.56
CA ALA A 485 -2.89 9.27 7.99
C ALA A 485 -2.50 10.29 6.90
N THR A 486 -1.77 9.86 5.86
CA THR A 486 -1.08 10.75 4.90
C THR A 486 -1.25 10.38 3.43
N GLY A 487 -2.22 9.51 3.06
CA GLY A 487 -2.37 9.13 1.66
C GLY A 487 -3.44 8.09 1.38
N PRO A 488 -3.49 7.52 0.18
CA PRO A 488 -4.37 6.41 -0.16
C PRO A 488 -4.14 5.22 0.78
N ALA A 489 -5.20 4.48 1.07
CA ALA A 489 -5.10 3.27 1.90
C ALA A 489 -4.10 2.28 1.27
N LYS A 490 -3.20 1.76 2.10
CA LYS A 490 -2.21 0.76 1.72
C LYS A 490 -2.67 -0.61 2.21
N GLY A 491 -2.49 -1.65 1.41
CA GLY A 491 -2.73 -3.03 1.82
C GLY A 491 -1.52 -3.55 2.61
N VAL A 492 -1.73 -3.92 3.85
CA VAL A 492 -0.70 -4.54 4.69
C VAL A 492 -0.81 -6.05 4.57
N LEU A 493 0.26 -6.72 4.16
CA LEU A 493 0.29 -8.15 3.89
C LEU A 493 0.78 -8.90 5.14
N TYR A 494 0.00 -9.89 5.54
CA TYR A 494 0.34 -10.82 6.61
C TYR A 494 0.36 -12.27 6.12
N ASN A 495 1.32 -13.05 6.60
CA ASN A 495 1.27 -14.51 6.52
C ASN A 495 0.64 -15.11 7.79
N GLU A 496 0.37 -16.41 7.75
CA GLU A 496 -0.26 -17.13 8.85
C GLU A 496 0.57 -17.06 10.13
N ARG A 497 1.89 -17.28 10.05
CA ARG A 497 2.81 -17.26 11.21
C ARG A 497 2.79 -15.91 11.93
N GLN A 498 2.79 -14.81 11.17
CA GLN A 498 2.74 -13.45 11.74
C GLN A 498 1.43 -13.20 12.49
N MET A 499 0.30 -13.61 11.90
CA MET A 499 -1.01 -13.45 12.55
C MET A 499 -1.12 -14.33 13.80
N ALA A 500 -0.65 -15.58 13.75
CA ALA A 500 -0.65 -16.48 14.90
C ALA A 500 0.25 -15.94 16.03
N ALA A 501 1.44 -15.43 15.70
CA ALA A 501 2.32 -14.77 16.67
C ALA A 501 1.66 -13.55 17.32
N GLN A 502 0.89 -12.76 16.55
CA GLN A 502 0.13 -11.61 17.08
C GLN A 502 -0.93 -12.05 18.09
N PHE A 503 -1.70 -13.10 17.80
CA PHE A 503 -2.69 -13.63 18.76
C PHE A 503 -2.04 -14.18 20.03
N ALA A 504 -0.91 -14.89 19.88
CA ALA A 504 -0.14 -15.39 21.01
C ALA A 504 0.39 -14.24 21.90
N ALA A 505 0.95 -13.20 21.30
CA ALA A 505 1.45 -12.03 22.03
C ALA A 505 0.35 -11.32 22.82
N VAL A 506 -0.84 -11.16 22.23
CA VAL A 506 -2.00 -10.57 22.93
C VAL A 506 -2.47 -11.47 24.08
N ARG A 507 -2.51 -12.77 23.88
CA ARG A 507 -2.84 -13.75 24.93
C ARG A 507 -1.88 -13.64 26.13
N GLU A 508 -0.59 -13.60 25.86
CA GLU A 508 0.44 -13.51 26.89
C GLU A 508 0.44 -12.16 27.61
N CYS A 509 0.40 -11.05 26.85
CA CYS A 509 0.46 -9.69 27.40
C CYS A 509 -0.66 -9.42 28.41
N TYR A 510 -1.87 -9.89 28.14
CA TYR A 510 -3.06 -9.61 28.97
C TYR A 510 -3.55 -10.82 29.76
N ALA A 511 -2.71 -11.86 29.87
CA ALA A 511 -3.02 -13.11 30.59
C ALA A 511 -4.43 -13.65 30.24
N ILE A 512 -4.74 -13.70 28.93
CA ILE A 512 -6.06 -14.14 28.44
C ILE A 512 -6.14 -15.66 28.57
N GLY A 513 -7.12 -16.12 29.33
CA GLY A 513 -7.36 -17.54 29.59
C GLY A 513 -8.73 -18.05 29.14
N PRO A 514 -9.01 -19.35 29.32
CA PRO A 514 -10.27 -19.97 28.88
C PRO A 514 -11.54 -19.42 29.56
N ALA A 515 -11.38 -18.79 30.73
CA ALA A 515 -12.47 -18.15 31.45
C ALA A 515 -12.87 -16.79 30.90
N ASP A 516 -12.07 -16.22 30.03
CA ASP A 516 -12.32 -14.89 29.48
C ASP A 516 -13.37 -14.88 28.38
N ARG A 517 -14.00 -13.72 28.21
CA ARG A 517 -15.05 -13.47 27.22
C ARG A 517 -14.89 -12.04 26.70
N LEU A 518 -14.75 -11.89 25.41
CA LEU A 518 -14.38 -10.65 24.74
C LEU A 518 -15.60 -9.93 24.16
N VAL A 519 -15.79 -8.65 24.50
CA VAL A 519 -16.62 -7.76 23.68
C VAL A 519 -15.74 -6.95 22.75
N ALA A 520 -15.92 -7.15 21.43
CA ALA A 520 -15.20 -6.43 20.40
C ALA A 520 -16.07 -5.31 19.80
N ALA A 521 -15.89 -4.07 20.25
CA ALA A 521 -16.57 -2.91 19.69
C ALA A 521 -15.98 -2.43 18.34
N PHE A 522 -15.12 -3.25 17.73
CA PHE A 522 -14.56 -3.10 16.40
C PHE A 522 -14.51 -4.47 15.71
N ALA A 523 -15.29 -4.66 14.66
CA ALA A 523 -15.56 -5.97 14.07
C ALA A 523 -14.32 -6.84 13.72
N PRO A 524 -13.21 -6.31 13.17
CA PRO A 524 -12.01 -7.13 12.92
C PRO A 524 -11.42 -7.79 14.17
N PHE A 525 -11.59 -7.18 15.35
CA PHE A 525 -11.14 -7.78 16.61
C PHE A 525 -12.01 -8.94 17.07
N ALA A 526 -13.18 -9.13 16.48
CA ALA A 526 -13.98 -10.33 16.75
C ALA A 526 -13.28 -11.62 16.25
N LEU A 527 -12.33 -11.52 15.33
CA LEU A 527 -11.50 -12.65 14.89
C LEU A 527 -10.62 -13.21 16.02
N TYR A 528 -10.32 -12.39 17.04
CA TYR A 528 -9.52 -12.84 18.20
C TYR A 528 -10.26 -13.84 19.08
N GLY A 529 -11.60 -13.78 19.18
CA GLY A 529 -12.37 -14.71 20.01
C GLY A 529 -12.05 -16.17 19.68
N PRO A 530 -12.37 -16.67 18.48
CA PRO A 530 -12.08 -18.06 18.10
C PRO A 530 -10.58 -18.39 18.05
N ALA A 531 -9.70 -17.42 17.69
CA ALA A 531 -8.25 -17.64 17.70
C ALA A 531 -7.67 -17.82 19.10
N LEU A 532 -8.26 -17.20 20.09
CA LEU A 532 -7.91 -17.34 21.50
C LEU A 532 -8.71 -18.44 22.23
N GLY A 533 -9.65 -19.08 21.54
CA GLY A 533 -10.55 -20.07 22.11
C GLY A 533 -11.56 -19.51 23.11
N ILE A 534 -11.93 -18.23 23.03
CA ILE A 534 -12.85 -17.57 23.97
C ILE A 534 -14.09 -17.03 23.26
N PRO A 535 -15.24 -16.94 23.95
CA PRO A 535 -16.44 -16.29 23.42
C PRO A 535 -16.19 -14.85 23.01
N VAL A 536 -16.83 -14.41 21.93
CA VAL A 536 -16.80 -13.02 21.51
C VAL A 536 -18.21 -12.48 21.26
N ALA A 537 -18.49 -11.27 21.72
CA ALA A 537 -19.69 -10.52 21.36
C ALA A 537 -19.33 -9.22 20.62
N VAL A 538 -20.20 -8.85 19.67
CA VAL A 538 -20.10 -7.57 18.98
C VAL A 538 -21.35 -6.75 19.33
N PRO A 539 -21.20 -5.51 19.85
CA PRO A 539 -22.35 -4.66 20.15
C PRO A 539 -23.20 -4.39 18.91
N ASP A 540 -24.52 -4.39 19.08
CA ASP A 540 -25.41 -3.94 18.01
C ASP A 540 -25.22 -2.45 17.73
N GLY A 541 -25.16 -2.07 16.45
CA GLY A 541 -25.01 -0.68 16.04
C GLY A 541 -24.18 -0.48 14.79
N ASN A 542 -23.91 0.80 14.49
CA ASN A 542 -23.10 1.17 13.35
C ASN A 542 -21.60 1.15 13.70
N ILE A 543 -20.94 -0.01 13.54
CA ILE A 543 -19.51 -0.19 13.79
C ILE A 543 -18.59 0.71 12.93
N THR A 544 -19.13 1.36 11.87
CA THR A 544 -18.37 2.32 11.06
C THR A 544 -18.36 3.73 11.68
N LYS A 545 -19.13 3.94 12.74
CA LYS A 545 -19.20 5.19 13.50
C LYS A 545 -19.00 4.90 15.00
N PRO A 546 -17.78 4.64 15.46
CA PRO A 546 -17.52 4.24 16.84
C PRO A 546 -18.16 5.18 17.88
N ALA A 547 -18.12 6.48 17.66
CA ALA A 547 -18.75 7.49 18.53
C ALA A 547 -20.27 7.35 18.67
N SER A 548 -20.94 6.53 17.85
CA SER A 548 -22.38 6.27 17.97
C SER A 548 -22.71 5.10 18.90
N LEU A 549 -21.70 4.42 19.47
CA LEU A 549 -21.93 3.33 20.42
C LEU A 549 -22.51 3.90 21.72
N ARG A 550 -23.63 3.36 22.14
CA ARG A 550 -24.34 3.74 23.37
C ARG A 550 -24.06 2.76 24.49
N ALA A 551 -24.13 3.24 25.73
CA ALA A 551 -23.88 2.45 26.92
C ALA A 551 -24.83 1.24 27.07
N ASP A 552 -26.12 1.42 26.76
CA ASP A 552 -27.11 0.34 26.79
C ASP A 552 -26.79 -0.81 25.82
N ARG A 553 -26.28 -0.48 24.63
CA ARG A 553 -25.88 -1.45 23.62
C ARG A 553 -24.62 -2.21 24.00
N LEU A 554 -23.63 -1.50 24.54
CA LEU A 554 -22.41 -2.11 25.06
C LEU A 554 -22.74 -3.06 26.22
N ALA A 555 -23.55 -2.59 27.19
CA ALA A 555 -23.96 -3.40 28.33
C ALA A 555 -24.73 -4.65 27.93
N ALA A 556 -25.62 -4.57 26.92
CA ALA A 556 -26.32 -5.71 26.37
C ALA A 556 -25.35 -6.76 25.77
N ALA A 557 -24.32 -6.31 25.06
CA ALA A 557 -23.29 -7.21 24.51
C ALA A 557 -22.44 -7.84 25.64
N CYS A 558 -22.12 -7.10 26.68
CA CYS A 558 -21.41 -7.63 27.85
C CYS A 558 -22.25 -8.69 28.57
N ALA A 559 -23.53 -8.42 28.82
CA ALA A 559 -24.44 -9.33 29.48
C ALA A 559 -24.70 -10.62 28.66
N ALA A 560 -24.67 -10.53 27.31
CA ALA A 560 -24.96 -11.66 26.42
C ALA A 560 -23.94 -12.82 26.57
N ILE A 561 -22.72 -12.53 27.02
CA ILE A 561 -21.64 -13.52 27.18
C ILE A 561 -20.98 -13.46 28.56
N ASP A 562 -21.49 -12.69 29.53
CA ASP A 562 -20.82 -12.38 30.80
C ASP A 562 -19.39 -11.91 30.59
N ALA A 563 -19.23 -10.82 29.83
CA ALA A 563 -17.94 -10.36 29.34
C ALA A 563 -16.95 -10.01 30.44
N THR A 564 -15.70 -10.40 30.25
CA THR A 564 -14.56 -10.02 31.13
C THR A 564 -13.61 -9.05 30.46
N ILE A 565 -13.61 -8.98 29.11
CA ILE A 565 -12.71 -8.15 28.33
C ILE A 565 -13.52 -7.27 27.38
N LEU A 566 -13.15 -6.00 27.30
CA LEU A 566 -13.66 -5.05 26.30
C LEU A 566 -12.51 -4.53 25.43
N PHE A 567 -12.66 -4.61 24.10
CA PHE A 567 -11.87 -3.82 23.16
C PHE A 567 -12.73 -2.74 22.52
N ALA A 568 -12.33 -1.47 22.66
CA ALA A 568 -13.07 -0.34 22.09
C ALA A 568 -12.15 0.80 21.64
N ALA A 569 -12.46 1.45 20.52
CA ALA A 569 -11.77 2.69 20.14
C ALA A 569 -12.11 3.83 21.11
N PRO A 570 -11.23 4.85 21.29
CA PRO A 570 -11.49 5.98 22.21
C PRO A 570 -12.82 6.68 21.92
N ALA A 571 -13.17 6.91 20.66
CA ALA A 571 -14.44 7.50 20.27
C ALA A 571 -15.67 6.65 20.67
N ALA A 572 -15.51 5.33 20.76
CA ALA A 572 -16.57 4.44 21.24
C ALA A 572 -16.76 4.60 22.75
N LEU A 573 -15.66 4.70 23.51
CA LEU A 573 -15.73 4.97 24.96
C LEU A 573 -16.38 6.33 25.23
N ASP A 574 -16.07 7.38 24.45
CA ASP A 574 -16.74 8.67 24.56
C ASP A 574 -18.27 8.57 24.32
N GLY A 575 -18.68 7.83 23.31
CA GLY A 575 -20.10 7.59 23.03
C GLY A 575 -20.83 6.85 24.15
N VAL A 576 -20.16 5.88 24.75
CA VAL A 576 -20.66 5.14 25.93
C VAL A 576 -20.78 6.08 27.13
N LEU A 577 -19.74 6.86 27.43
CA LEU A 577 -19.74 7.82 28.53
C LEU A 577 -20.85 8.87 28.38
N ALA A 578 -21.06 9.40 27.17
CA ALA A 578 -22.10 10.37 26.88
C ALA A 578 -23.54 9.83 27.08
N SER A 579 -23.72 8.51 27.14
CA SER A 579 -25.01 7.85 27.31
C SER A 579 -25.11 7.00 28.59
N ALA A 580 -24.11 7.09 29.48
CA ALA A 580 -24.01 6.23 30.68
C ALA A 580 -25.16 6.42 31.69
N GLU A 581 -25.79 7.59 31.74
CA GLU A 581 -26.94 7.86 32.59
C GLU A 581 -28.16 6.97 32.27
N SER A 582 -28.28 6.51 31.00
CA SER A 582 -29.35 5.63 30.54
C SER A 582 -29.20 4.17 30.93
N LEU A 583 -28.10 3.77 31.58
CA LEU A 583 -27.84 2.39 31.98
C LEU A 583 -28.80 1.92 33.07
N SER A 584 -29.41 0.74 32.85
CA SER A 584 -30.14 -0.01 33.89
C SER A 584 -29.18 -0.54 34.97
N PRO A 585 -29.68 -0.94 36.14
CA PRO A 585 -28.88 -1.58 37.17
C PRO A 585 -28.11 -2.80 36.64
N GLY A 586 -28.75 -3.72 35.92
CA GLY A 586 -28.10 -4.87 35.32
C GLY A 586 -27.09 -4.51 34.23
N GLY A 587 -27.31 -3.39 33.50
CA GLY A 587 -26.33 -2.87 32.55
C GLY A 587 -25.07 -2.33 33.22
N ARG A 588 -25.20 -1.70 34.37
CA ARG A 588 -24.07 -1.27 35.20
C ARG A 588 -23.28 -2.46 35.78
N GLU A 589 -23.99 -3.47 36.24
CA GLU A 589 -23.42 -4.71 36.73
C GLU A 589 -22.61 -5.41 35.62
N ALA A 590 -23.15 -5.53 34.41
CA ALA A 590 -22.47 -6.16 33.29
C ALA A 590 -21.18 -5.42 32.88
N LEU A 591 -21.15 -4.07 32.94
CA LEU A 591 -19.92 -3.30 32.69
C LEU A 591 -18.97 -3.39 33.88
N GLY A 592 -19.49 -3.46 35.10
CA GLY A 592 -18.71 -3.59 36.34
C GLY A 592 -17.99 -4.94 36.48
N ALA A 593 -18.44 -5.97 35.77
CA ALA A 593 -17.81 -7.29 35.73
C ALA A 593 -16.57 -7.38 34.82
N LEU A 594 -16.30 -6.36 34.03
CA LEU A 594 -15.09 -6.33 33.18
C LEU A 594 -13.83 -6.33 34.05
N ARG A 595 -12.86 -7.22 33.73
CA ARG A 595 -11.54 -7.21 34.34
C ARG A 595 -10.47 -6.48 33.52
N LEU A 596 -10.72 -6.32 32.20
CA LEU A 596 -9.77 -5.73 31.27
C LEU A 596 -10.50 -4.86 30.23
N VAL A 597 -10.01 -3.66 30.03
CA VAL A 597 -10.47 -2.75 28.97
C VAL A 597 -9.27 -2.30 28.14
N LEU A 598 -9.30 -2.62 26.85
CA LEU A 598 -8.28 -2.24 25.87
C LEU A 598 -8.83 -1.15 24.98
N SER A 599 -8.16 0.01 24.94
CA SER A 599 -8.55 1.12 24.07
C SER A 599 -7.39 1.56 23.18
N ALA A 600 -7.55 1.44 21.86
CA ALA A 600 -6.51 1.69 20.89
C ALA A 600 -7.02 2.28 19.57
N GLY A 601 -6.10 2.55 18.64
CA GLY A 601 -6.37 3.07 17.30
C GLY A 601 -6.19 4.59 17.16
N ALA A 602 -6.16 5.31 18.29
CA ALA A 602 -5.82 6.72 18.40
C ALA A 602 -5.32 7.01 19.81
N PRO A 603 -4.65 8.14 20.08
CA PRO A 603 -4.29 8.54 21.43
C PRO A 603 -5.52 8.59 22.33
N VAL A 604 -5.45 7.93 23.49
CA VAL A 604 -6.52 7.89 24.49
C VAL A 604 -6.19 8.91 25.59
N SER A 605 -7.10 9.82 25.86
CA SER A 605 -6.87 10.75 26.96
C SER A 605 -7.08 10.05 28.30
N GLN A 606 -6.23 10.34 29.29
CA GLN A 606 -6.35 9.84 30.65
C GLN A 606 -7.76 10.12 31.21
N ARG A 607 -8.34 11.29 30.94
CA ARG A 607 -9.70 11.66 31.34
C ARG A 607 -10.78 10.66 30.87
N ILE A 608 -10.66 10.12 29.64
CA ILE A 608 -11.60 9.11 29.12
C ILE A 608 -11.44 7.83 29.92
N LEU A 609 -10.21 7.38 30.15
CA LEU A 609 -9.94 6.17 30.96
C LEU A 609 -10.45 6.33 32.40
N GLU A 610 -10.17 7.45 33.08
CA GLU A 610 -10.66 7.76 34.41
C GLU A 610 -12.19 7.85 34.48
N ALA A 611 -12.84 8.39 33.45
CA ALA A 611 -14.29 8.41 33.38
C ALA A 611 -14.87 6.99 33.19
N PHE A 612 -14.23 6.18 32.36
CA PHE A 612 -14.69 4.81 32.10
C PHE A 612 -14.41 3.86 33.27
N SER A 613 -13.35 4.08 34.06
CA SER A 613 -13.05 3.27 35.25
C SER A 613 -14.17 3.34 36.29
N ARG A 614 -14.95 4.44 36.33
CA ARG A 614 -16.16 4.52 37.17
C ARG A 614 -17.30 3.61 36.74
N LEU A 615 -17.33 3.21 35.45
CA LEU A 615 -18.32 2.24 34.93
C LEU A 615 -17.81 0.79 35.05
N ALA A 616 -16.49 0.58 35.06
CA ALA A 616 -15.85 -0.70 35.18
C ALA A 616 -14.76 -0.66 36.28
N PRO A 617 -15.14 -0.55 37.56
CA PRO A 617 -14.22 -0.30 38.67
C PRO A 617 -13.24 -1.45 38.96
N ALA A 618 -13.56 -2.67 38.54
CA ALA A 618 -12.70 -3.84 38.67
C ALA A 618 -11.73 -4.03 37.49
N ALA A 619 -11.88 -3.24 36.42
CA ALA A 619 -11.09 -3.43 35.21
C ALA A 619 -9.73 -2.75 35.28
N GLU A 620 -8.70 -3.43 34.78
CA GLU A 620 -7.47 -2.81 34.35
C GLU A 620 -7.71 -2.14 32.99
N LEU A 621 -7.42 -0.85 32.86
CA LEU A 621 -7.64 -0.09 31.63
C LEU A 621 -6.30 0.16 30.96
N HIS A 622 -6.13 -0.35 29.77
CA HIS A 622 -4.90 -0.29 28.99
C HIS A 622 -5.06 0.49 27.67
N THR A 623 -3.97 1.09 27.23
CA THR A 623 -3.91 1.81 25.95
C THR A 623 -2.72 1.34 25.12
N PRO A 624 -2.89 0.20 24.41
CA PRO A 624 -1.84 -0.35 23.55
C PRO A 624 -1.54 0.57 22.37
N TYR A 625 -0.24 0.79 22.14
CA TYR A 625 0.29 1.48 20.96
C TYR A 625 0.72 0.48 19.90
N GLY A 626 0.37 0.77 18.67
CA GLY A 626 0.75 -0.01 17.49
C GLY A 626 0.15 0.52 16.21
N MET A 627 0.45 -0.13 15.14
CA MET A 627 -0.05 0.16 13.80
C MET A 627 -0.42 -1.12 13.07
N THR A 628 -1.10 -0.99 11.94
CA THR A 628 -1.48 -2.18 11.15
C THR A 628 -0.28 -3.04 10.78
N GLU A 629 0.89 -2.45 10.61
CA GLU A 629 2.13 -3.13 10.26
C GLU A 629 2.73 -3.93 11.41
N VAL A 630 2.50 -3.51 12.67
CA VAL A 630 2.95 -4.19 13.91
C VAL A 630 1.97 -3.87 15.02
N LEU A 631 1.11 -4.81 15.37
CA LEU A 631 0.05 -4.63 16.36
C LEU A 631 0.18 -5.67 17.49
N SER A 632 0.49 -5.34 18.74
CA SER A 632 0.85 -4.06 19.33
C SER A 632 2.38 -3.93 19.49
N VAL A 633 2.86 -2.71 19.77
CA VAL A 633 4.30 -2.44 19.99
C VAL A 633 4.59 -2.21 21.47
N ALA A 634 3.80 -1.38 22.13
CA ALA A 634 3.96 -1.03 23.54
C ALA A 634 2.59 -0.92 24.21
N ASP A 635 2.58 -0.96 25.52
CA ASP A 635 1.35 -0.85 26.32
C ASP A 635 1.56 -0.11 27.62
N ILE A 636 0.51 0.60 28.07
CA ILE A 636 0.45 1.27 29.36
C ILE A 636 -0.96 1.17 29.94
N ASP A 637 -1.03 0.91 31.24
CA ASP A 637 -2.25 0.91 32.01
C ASP A 637 -2.54 2.29 32.65
N LEU A 638 -3.81 2.50 33.06
CA LEU A 638 -4.26 3.75 33.66
C LEU A 638 -3.53 4.07 34.96
N ALA A 639 -3.24 3.08 35.81
CA ALA A 639 -2.58 3.31 37.10
C ALA A 639 -1.16 3.85 36.88
N THR A 640 -0.40 3.22 36.00
CA THR A 640 0.92 3.70 35.60
C THR A 640 0.84 5.09 34.95
N LEU A 641 -0.16 5.32 34.08
CA LEU A 641 -0.33 6.60 33.37
C LEU A 641 -0.65 7.75 34.33
N ALA A 642 -1.37 7.49 35.43
CA ALA A 642 -1.72 8.48 36.44
C ALA A 642 -0.50 9.05 37.20
N ASP A 643 0.57 8.26 37.32
CA ASP A 643 1.81 8.66 38.00
C ASP A 643 2.77 9.43 37.07
N ILE A 644 2.43 9.53 35.79
CA ILE A 644 3.29 10.16 34.78
C ILE A 644 2.97 11.66 34.66
N ARG A 645 4.01 12.50 34.75
CA ARG A 645 3.88 13.94 34.48
C ARG A 645 3.74 14.15 32.95
N PRO A 646 2.63 14.75 32.48
CA PRO A 646 2.48 15.09 31.07
C PRO A 646 3.49 16.15 30.63
N GLY A 647 3.79 16.24 29.32
CA GLY A 647 4.60 17.31 28.72
C GLY A 647 5.63 16.88 27.70
N ARG A 648 6.09 15.62 27.72
CA ARG A 648 7.10 15.12 26.76
C ARG A 648 6.50 14.40 25.53
N GLY A 649 5.18 14.46 25.33
CA GLY A 649 4.44 13.74 24.31
C GLY A 649 3.37 12.85 24.92
N VAL A 650 2.99 11.79 24.22
CA VAL A 650 2.08 10.76 24.71
C VAL A 650 2.90 9.55 25.16
N CYS A 651 2.90 9.27 26.47
CA CYS A 651 3.50 8.04 26.97
C CYS A 651 2.63 6.85 26.57
N VAL A 652 3.23 5.86 25.92
CA VAL A 652 2.56 4.62 25.47
C VAL A 652 3.12 3.39 26.18
N GLY A 653 3.90 3.61 27.23
CA GLY A 653 4.41 2.57 28.11
C GLY A 653 5.64 1.84 27.59
N ARG A 654 5.80 0.60 28.01
CA ARG A 654 6.95 -0.22 27.65
C ARG A 654 6.68 -1.09 26.44
N PRO A 655 7.72 -1.40 25.63
CA PRO A 655 7.60 -2.40 24.58
C PRO A 655 7.09 -3.74 25.13
N LEU A 656 6.23 -4.42 24.37
CA LEU A 656 5.73 -5.74 24.73
C LEU A 656 6.86 -6.79 24.68
N ALA A 657 6.71 -7.88 25.40
CA ALA A 657 7.62 -9.03 25.31
C ALA A 657 7.74 -9.48 23.84
N GLY A 658 8.97 -9.66 23.35
CA GLY A 658 9.24 -10.00 21.95
C GLY A 658 9.31 -8.81 20.97
N VAL A 659 9.07 -7.58 21.42
CA VAL A 659 9.33 -6.37 20.63
C VAL A 659 10.73 -5.85 20.92
N GLU A 660 11.58 -5.79 19.91
CA GLU A 660 12.79 -4.98 19.93
C GLU A 660 12.45 -3.57 19.40
N LEU A 661 12.87 -2.53 20.11
CA LEU A 661 12.61 -1.14 19.79
C LEU A 661 13.89 -0.31 19.87
N ARG A 662 14.10 0.56 18.90
CA ARG A 662 15.18 1.56 18.94
C ARG A 662 14.68 2.90 18.40
N ILE A 663 15.34 3.96 18.81
CA ILE A 663 15.11 5.32 18.32
C ILE A 663 16.24 5.66 17.36
N GLU A 664 15.92 5.95 16.11
CA GLU A 664 16.88 6.48 15.14
C GLU A 664 16.89 8.01 15.21
N PRO A 665 17.96 8.64 15.72
CA PRO A 665 17.97 10.06 16.04
C PRO A 665 17.68 10.95 14.83
N LEU A 666 16.88 11.99 15.03
CA LEU A 666 16.77 13.10 14.09
C LEU A 666 17.92 14.08 14.32
N ALA A 667 18.58 14.51 13.25
CA ALA A 667 19.67 15.48 13.37
C ALA A 667 19.18 16.77 14.08
N GLY A 668 19.80 17.10 15.21
CA GLY A 668 19.47 18.30 16.00
C GLY A 668 18.28 18.18 16.95
N SER A 669 17.70 16.98 17.18
CA SER A 669 16.55 16.77 18.06
C SER A 669 16.89 16.24 19.47
N GLY A 670 18.17 16.08 19.81
CA GLY A 670 18.58 15.47 21.09
C GLY A 670 18.24 13.99 21.16
N GLU A 671 17.36 13.59 22.09
CA GLU A 671 16.95 12.19 22.29
C GLU A 671 15.82 11.72 21.37
N SER A 672 15.13 12.64 20.69
CA SER A 672 13.99 12.33 19.84
C SER A 672 14.45 11.81 18.47
N GLY A 673 13.75 10.79 17.97
CA GLY A 673 14.07 10.18 16.70
C GLY A 673 12.91 9.36 16.13
N GLU A 674 13.12 8.75 14.97
CA GLU A 674 12.16 7.83 14.40
C GLU A 674 12.10 6.54 15.21
N ILE A 675 10.89 6.13 15.56
CA ILE A 675 10.64 4.87 16.26
C ILE A 675 10.77 3.74 15.24
N VAL A 676 11.68 2.79 15.50
CA VAL A 676 11.93 1.63 14.64
C VAL A 676 11.77 0.37 15.46
N VAL A 677 11.00 -0.59 14.95
CA VAL A 677 10.59 -1.78 15.70
C VAL A 677 10.83 -3.07 14.94
N SER A 678 11.07 -4.14 15.68
CA SER A 678 11.09 -5.52 15.19
C SER A 678 10.27 -6.40 16.11
N ALA A 679 9.43 -7.27 15.54
CA ALA A 679 8.62 -8.22 16.31
C ALA A 679 8.28 -9.44 15.44
N PRO A 680 8.07 -10.63 16.05
CA PRO A 680 7.68 -11.84 15.31
C PRO A 680 6.34 -11.71 14.54
N TRP A 681 5.48 -10.79 14.97
CA TRP A 681 4.19 -10.50 14.33
C TRP A 681 4.22 -9.28 13.41
N MET A 682 5.39 -8.78 13.08
CA MET A 682 5.55 -7.71 12.10
C MET A 682 5.10 -8.19 10.71
N SER A 683 4.27 -7.40 10.02
CA SER A 683 3.73 -7.72 8.69
C SER A 683 4.82 -8.04 7.67
N ALA A 684 4.47 -8.72 6.58
CA ALA A 684 5.39 -9.00 5.47
C ALA A 684 5.72 -7.76 4.61
N GLY A 685 4.94 -6.67 4.76
CA GLY A 685 5.13 -5.42 4.02
C GLY A 685 3.85 -4.89 3.40
N TYR A 686 3.99 -4.08 2.36
CA TYR A 686 2.85 -3.46 1.67
C TYR A 686 2.58 -4.13 0.33
N ASP A 687 1.36 -4.58 0.14
CA ASP A 687 0.92 -5.29 -1.06
C ASP A 687 1.04 -4.43 -2.33
N GLY A 688 1.81 -4.91 -3.31
CA GLY A 688 2.03 -4.21 -4.57
C GLY A 688 2.76 -2.86 -4.47
N LEU A 689 3.40 -2.56 -3.33
CA LEU A 689 4.11 -1.30 -3.08
C LEU A 689 5.56 -1.57 -2.66
N TRP A 690 6.34 -2.16 -3.58
CA TRP A 690 7.72 -2.56 -3.32
C TRP A 690 8.58 -1.43 -2.71
N ALA A 691 8.62 -0.26 -3.34
CA ALA A 691 9.44 0.85 -2.83
C ALA A 691 9.01 1.31 -1.43
N THR A 692 7.70 1.28 -1.14
CA THR A 692 7.20 1.63 0.18
C THR A 692 7.65 0.61 1.23
N THR A 693 7.63 -0.68 0.88
CA THR A 693 8.13 -1.74 1.74
C THR A 693 9.63 -1.59 1.96
N ASP A 694 10.41 -1.40 0.89
CA ASP A 694 11.87 -1.25 0.98
C ASP A 694 12.28 -0.02 1.83
N GLN A 695 11.58 1.11 1.68
CA GLN A 695 11.80 2.31 2.50
C GLN A 695 11.41 2.13 3.97
N ALA A 696 10.35 1.35 4.23
CA ALA A 696 9.86 1.08 5.56
C ALA A 696 10.62 -0.05 6.27
N ARG A 697 11.55 -0.73 5.59
CA ARG A 697 12.30 -1.87 6.13
C ARG A 697 13.80 -1.60 6.14
N THR A 698 14.44 -1.94 7.24
CA THR A 698 15.91 -1.97 7.36
C THR A 698 16.33 -3.30 7.96
N VAL A 699 17.52 -3.77 7.61
CA VAL A 699 18.11 -4.98 8.19
C VAL A 699 19.39 -4.55 8.91
N ASP A 700 19.56 -4.97 10.16
CA ASP A 700 20.75 -4.67 10.94
C ASP A 700 21.91 -5.69 10.65
N GLU A 701 23.06 -5.48 11.28
CA GLU A 701 24.24 -6.33 11.11
C GLU A 701 24.01 -7.78 11.59
N ARG A 702 23.05 -7.99 12.49
CA ARG A 702 22.64 -9.33 12.98
C ARG A 702 21.73 -10.04 12.00
N GLY A 703 21.26 -9.37 10.92
CA GLY A 703 20.25 -9.87 10.00
C GLY A 703 18.82 -9.70 10.47
N VAL A 704 18.58 -8.97 11.56
CA VAL A 704 17.24 -8.68 12.07
C VAL A 704 16.57 -7.62 11.20
N GLU A 705 15.34 -7.91 10.75
CA GLU A 705 14.53 -6.97 10.00
C GLU A 705 13.79 -6.02 10.93
N TRP A 706 13.81 -4.72 10.60
CA TRP A 706 13.21 -3.64 11.36
C TRP A 706 12.18 -2.89 10.52
N HIS A 707 11.09 -2.47 11.14
CA HIS A 707 10.09 -1.60 10.55
C HIS A 707 10.24 -0.15 11.04
N ARG A 708 10.39 0.77 10.10
CA ARG A 708 10.34 2.22 10.31
C ARG A 708 8.88 2.64 10.42
N THR A 709 8.45 3.01 11.63
CA THR A 709 7.02 3.28 11.90
C THR A 709 6.53 4.59 11.28
N GLY A 710 7.46 5.51 10.96
CA GLY A 710 7.15 6.88 10.60
C GLY A 710 6.61 7.71 11.78
N ASP A 711 6.61 7.19 12.99
CA ASP A 711 6.36 7.92 14.23
C ASP A 711 7.67 8.41 14.83
N VAL A 712 7.63 9.56 15.51
CA VAL A 712 8.76 10.14 16.22
C VAL A 712 8.51 10.05 17.71
N GLY A 713 9.56 9.74 18.46
CA GLY A 713 9.50 9.66 19.91
C GLY A 713 10.86 9.44 20.55
N HIS A 714 10.85 9.15 21.84
CA HIS A 714 12.03 8.82 22.62
C HIS A 714 11.71 7.77 23.68
N LEU A 715 12.74 7.16 24.24
CA LEU A 715 12.64 6.33 25.44
C LEU A 715 13.08 7.16 26.65
N ASP A 716 12.31 7.08 27.73
CA ASP A 716 12.73 7.67 29.01
C ASP A 716 13.69 6.74 29.79
N ALA A 717 14.18 7.22 30.94
CA ALA A 717 15.12 6.48 31.79
C ALA A 717 14.54 5.15 32.31
N GLU A 718 13.21 5.06 32.41
CA GLU A 718 12.49 3.84 32.80
C GLU A 718 12.20 2.91 31.63
N GLY A 719 12.64 3.23 30.42
CA GLY A 719 12.43 2.45 29.20
C GLY A 719 11.01 2.52 28.65
N ARG A 720 10.24 3.57 29.02
CA ARG A 720 8.91 3.82 28.47
C ARG A 720 9.03 4.62 27.18
N LEU A 721 8.23 4.24 26.18
CA LEU A 721 8.15 4.93 24.91
C LEU A 721 7.21 6.15 25.00
N TRP A 722 7.68 7.27 24.50
CA TRP A 722 6.93 8.51 24.35
C TRP A 722 6.78 8.83 22.87
N VAL A 723 5.55 8.98 22.39
CA VAL A 723 5.25 9.33 20.99
C VAL A 723 5.05 10.86 20.90
N GLU A 724 5.85 11.51 20.07
CA GLU A 724 5.90 12.95 19.89
C GLU A 724 5.25 13.42 18.58
N GLY A 725 4.86 12.49 17.70
CA GLY A 725 4.18 12.78 16.45
C GLY A 725 4.57 11.86 15.29
N ARG A 726 4.27 12.31 14.09
CA ARG A 726 4.66 11.64 12.83
C ARG A 726 5.85 12.36 12.20
N MET A 727 6.76 11.62 11.58
CA MET A 727 7.86 12.17 10.79
C MET A 727 7.40 13.24 9.79
N ALA A 728 6.31 12.96 9.07
CA ALA A 728 5.72 13.88 8.10
C ALA A 728 5.17 15.19 8.71
N HIS A 729 5.04 15.25 10.03
CA HIS A 729 4.50 16.40 10.76
C HIS A 729 5.54 17.15 11.61
N VAL A 730 6.76 16.66 11.65
CA VAL A 730 7.88 17.38 12.26
C VAL A 730 8.08 18.71 11.54
N VAL A 731 8.19 19.77 12.28
CA VAL A 731 8.45 21.11 11.73
C VAL A 731 9.95 21.33 11.67
N ASP A 732 10.49 21.32 10.46
CA ASP A 732 11.90 21.53 10.20
C ASP A 732 12.21 23.04 10.26
N THR A 733 12.65 23.51 11.43
CA THR A 733 12.95 24.94 11.70
C THR A 733 14.43 25.22 11.55
N ALA A 734 14.79 26.49 11.42
CA ALA A 734 16.20 26.93 11.42
C ALA A 734 16.94 26.57 12.74
N GLY A 735 16.23 26.36 13.83
CA GLY A 735 16.77 25.95 15.14
C GLY A 735 16.80 24.43 15.34
N GLY A 736 16.41 23.64 14.33
CA GLY A 736 16.30 22.18 14.38
C GLY A 736 14.85 21.69 14.27
N PRO A 737 14.65 20.36 14.24
CA PRO A 737 13.34 19.75 14.12
C PRO A 737 12.51 19.94 15.39
N VAL A 738 11.25 20.29 15.23
CA VAL A 738 10.28 20.48 16.31
C VAL A 738 9.15 19.47 16.18
N THR A 739 8.98 18.62 17.18
CA THR A 739 7.91 17.62 17.23
C THR A 739 6.60 18.26 17.72
N PRO A 740 5.45 17.96 17.08
CA PRO A 740 4.22 18.70 17.36
C PRO A 740 3.54 18.34 18.68
N VAL A 741 3.52 17.05 19.07
CA VAL A 741 2.66 16.56 20.15
C VAL A 741 3.07 17.08 21.54
N PRO A 742 4.37 17.19 21.92
CA PRO A 742 4.75 17.78 23.19
C PRO A 742 4.24 19.23 23.36
N LEU A 743 4.31 20.01 22.27
CA LEU A 743 3.82 21.38 22.28
C LEU A 743 2.29 21.45 22.41
N GLU A 744 1.57 20.57 21.71
CA GLU A 744 0.12 20.46 21.79
C GLU A 744 -0.34 20.07 23.20
N VAL A 745 0.37 19.14 23.83
CA VAL A 745 0.12 18.75 25.24
C VAL A 745 0.35 19.94 26.18
N SER A 746 1.44 20.67 26.01
CA SER A 746 1.75 21.86 26.87
C SER A 746 0.67 22.94 26.74
N VAL A 747 0.21 23.23 25.52
CA VAL A 747 -0.89 24.21 25.30
C VAL A 747 -2.18 23.69 25.93
N ALA A 748 -2.54 22.43 25.73
CA ALA A 748 -3.77 21.86 26.28
C ALA A 748 -3.79 21.90 27.82
N LEU A 749 -2.67 21.62 28.46
CA LEU A 749 -2.53 21.67 29.92
C LEU A 749 -2.67 23.10 30.47
N ALA A 750 -2.08 24.06 29.75
CA ALA A 750 -2.09 25.47 30.26
C ALA A 750 -3.39 26.22 29.94
N THR A 751 -4.11 25.83 28.88
CA THR A 751 -5.25 26.60 28.35
C THR A 751 -6.57 25.84 28.31
N GLU A 752 -6.55 24.54 28.55
CA GLU A 752 -7.68 23.60 28.35
C GLU A 752 -8.22 23.58 26.88
N LEU A 753 -7.51 24.24 25.95
CA LEU A 753 -7.91 24.34 24.55
C LEU A 753 -7.28 23.22 23.72
N ARG A 754 -8.07 22.67 22.83
CA ARG A 754 -7.56 21.72 21.82
C ARG A 754 -6.83 22.50 20.73
N CYS A 755 -5.61 22.10 20.40
CA CYS A 755 -4.82 22.76 19.37
C CYS A 755 -4.10 21.75 18.45
N ALA A 756 -3.51 22.29 17.41
CA ALA A 756 -2.61 21.55 16.50
C ALA A 756 -1.43 22.45 16.10
N ILE A 757 -0.26 21.86 16.04
CA ILE A 757 0.95 22.50 15.54
C ILE A 757 1.08 22.26 14.04
N ALA A 758 1.41 23.31 13.29
CA ALA A 758 1.71 23.24 11.87
C ALA A 758 2.98 24.03 11.55
N GLY A 759 3.75 23.53 10.58
CA GLY A 759 4.90 24.27 10.03
C GLY A 759 4.49 25.08 8.80
N VAL A 760 4.87 26.34 8.74
CA VAL A 760 4.59 27.27 7.63
C VAL A 760 5.89 27.84 7.08
N GLY A 761 6.00 27.99 5.78
CA GLY A 761 7.20 28.49 5.09
C GLY A 761 8.01 27.41 4.38
N PRO A 762 9.15 27.77 3.78
CA PRO A 762 9.97 26.86 3.00
C PRO A 762 10.61 25.75 3.83
N PRO A 763 10.84 24.55 3.25
CA PRO A 763 11.55 23.47 3.92
C PRO A 763 12.92 23.93 4.47
N GLY A 764 13.31 23.39 5.63
CA GLY A 764 14.58 23.71 6.30
C GLY A 764 14.57 24.99 7.16
N CYS A 765 13.54 25.84 7.03
CA CYS A 765 13.38 27.04 7.85
C CYS A 765 11.89 27.36 8.13
N ARG A 766 11.08 26.33 8.28
CA ARG A 766 9.67 26.47 8.64
C ARG A 766 9.51 27.14 9.99
N GLN A 767 8.41 27.84 10.15
CA GLN A 767 8.01 28.51 11.39
C GLN A 767 6.89 27.72 12.05
N VAL A 768 6.94 27.64 13.37
CA VAL A 768 5.90 27.00 14.18
C VAL A 768 4.66 27.91 14.26
N VAL A 769 3.51 27.39 13.85
CA VAL A 769 2.21 28.02 13.98
C VAL A 769 1.30 27.13 14.82
N VAL A 770 0.63 27.72 15.79
CA VAL A 770 -0.35 27.05 16.65
C VAL A 770 -1.75 27.35 16.17
N VAL A 771 -2.57 26.32 15.89
CA VAL A 771 -3.97 26.49 15.50
C VAL A 771 -4.85 25.93 16.60
N VAL A 772 -5.64 26.79 17.23
CA VAL A 772 -6.48 26.48 18.39
C VAL A 772 -7.93 26.28 17.96
N GLU A 773 -8.58 25.23 18.48
CA GLU A 773 -10.01 25.02 18.29
C GLU A 773 -10.81 25.89 19.25
N ARG A 774 -11.56 26.84 18.72
CA ARG A 774 -12.40 27.75 19.51
C ARG A 774 -13.59 28.23 18.67
N GLU A 775 -14.75 28.28 19.27
CA GLU A 775 -15.94 28.86 18.62
C GLU A 775 -15.70 30.31 18.16
N GLY A 776 -16.15 30.64 16.94
CA GLY A 776 -15.99 31.96 16.38
C GLY A 776 -15.46 31.98 14.96
N LYS A 777 -14.89 33.10 14.53
CA LYS A 777 -14.32 33.27 13.19
C LYS A 777 -12.93 32.62 13.12
N ALA A 778 -12.67 31.92 12.02
CA ALA A 778 -11.32 31.44 11.72
C ALA A 778 -10.40 32.61 11.33
N GLY A 779 -9.15 32.60 11.83
CA GLY A 779 -8.17 33.63 11.55
C GLY A 779 -7.13 33.78 12.68
N LEU A 780 -6.53 34.96 12.81
CA LEU A 780 -5.62 35.26 13.91
C LEU A 780 -6.34 35.17 15.26
N ALA A 781 -5.67 34.62 16.26
CA ALA A 781 -6.20 34.52 17.61
C ALA A 781 -6.32 35.93 18.28
N GLY A 782 -7.29 36.06 19.19
CA GLY A 782 -7.36 37.23 20.05
C GLY A 782 -6.16 37.27 21.01
N THR A 783 -5.84 38.47 21.49
CA THR A 783 -4.65 38.77 22.32
C THR A 783 -4.48 37.86 23.54
N ASP A 784 -5.59 37.48 24.19
CA ASP A 784 -5.52 36.66 25.41
C ASP A 784 -5.11 35.20 25.05
N VAL A 785 -5.71 34.62 24.01
CA VAL A 785 -5.34 33.28 23.58
C VAL A 785 -3.91 33.24 23.04
N ASP A 786 -3.53 34.25 22.23
CA ASP A 786 -2.15 34.36 21.70
C ASP A 786 -1.14 34.40 22.83
N ARG A 787 -1.40 35.24 23.90
CA ARG A 787 -0.52 35.36 25.06
C ARG A 787 -0.42 34.01 25.80
N SER A 788 -1.53 33.42 26.18
CA SER A 788 -1.55 32.18 26.97
C SER A 788 -0.84 31.02 26.22
N VAL A 789 -1.02 30.92 24.90
CA VAL A 789 -0.35 29.91 24.09
C VAL A 789 1.16 30.14 24.03
N ARG A 790 1.61 31.41 23.86
CA ARG A 790 3.05 31.72 23.83
C ARG A 790 3.71 31.51 25.20
N GLU A 791 3.04 31.85 26.27
CA GLU A 791 3.52 31.58 27.64
C GLU A 791 3.67 30.08 27.89
N ALA A 792 2.68 29.26 27.46
CA ALA A 792 2.71 27.81 27.59
C ALA A 792 3.85 27.15 26.79
N LEU A 793 4.30 27.77 25.71
CA LEU A 793 5.32 27.23 24.83
C LEU A 793 6.71 27.82 25.00
N THR A 794 6.91 28.78 25.93
CA THR A 794 8.24 29.38 26.20
C THR A 794 9.22 28.28 26.64
N PRO A 795 10.45 28.17 26.06
CA PRO A 795 11.12 29.13 25.17
C PRO A 795 10.91 28.87 23.65
N GLN A 796 10.01 27.99 23.23
CA GLN A 796 9.78 27.67 21.81
C GLN A 796 9.23 28.88 21.05
N PRO A 797 9.90 29.37 19.97
CA PRO A 797 9.37 30.46 19.16
C PRO A 797 8.10 30.04 18.42
N VAL A 798 7.06 30.88 18.49
CA VAL A 798 5.78 30.71 17.78
C VAL A 798 5.58 31.89 16.85
N ALA A 799 5.48 31.66 15.54
CA ALA A 799 5.32 32.71 14.55
C ALA A 799 3.90 33.33 14.61
N ALA A 800 2.89 32.51 14.77
CA ALA A 800 1.51 32.96 14.88
C ALA A 800 0.65 31.96 15.67
N VAL A 801 -0.39 32.49 16.32
CA VAL A 801 -1.48 31.71 16.91
C VAL A 801 -2.75 32.00 16.11
N LEU A 802 -3.37 30.94 15.57
CA LEU A 802 -4.59 31.02 14.75
C LEU A 802 -5.73 30.32 15.49
N THR A 803 -6.97 30.68 15.18
CA THR A 803 -8.18 30.03 15.68
C THR A 803 -9.02 29.45 14.55
N VAL A 804 -9.66 28.32 14.81
CA VAL A 804 -10.64 27.68 13.92
C VAL A 804 -11.83 27.18 14.74
N PRO A 805 -13.07 27.23 14.21
CA PRO A 805 -14.24 26.70 14.92
C PRO A 805 -14.14 25.20 15.21
N LYS A 806 -13.48 24.45 14.34
CA LYS A 806 -13.21 23.03 14.48
C LYS A 806 -11.96 22.65 13.71
N LEU A 807 -11.04 21.91 14.34
CA LEU A 807 -9.87 21.36 13.68
C LEU A 807 -10.29 20.32 12.64
N PRO A 808 -9.63 20.29 11.46
CA PRO A 808 -9.89 19.24 10.46
C PRO A 808 -9.37 17.90 11.00
N VAL A 809 -10.28 16.96 11.17
CA VAL A 809 -9.97 15.61 11.63
C VAL A 809 -10.38 14.56 10.62
N ASP A 810 -9.77 13.38 10.70
CA ASP A 810 -10.15 12.25 9.89
C ASP A 810 -11.61 11.82 10.17
N ARG A 811 -12.29 11.35 9.13
CA ARG A 811 -13.72 10.99 9.22
C ARG A 811 -13.99 9.77 10.10
N ARG A 812 -12.98 8.94 10.34
CA ARG A 812 -13.13 7.65 11.01
C ARG A 812 -12.98 7.75 12.53
N HIS A 813 -11.82 8.25 12.98
CA HIS A 813 -11.50 8.28 14.40
C HIS A 813 -11.95 9.57 15.06
N ASN A 814 -12.26 10.59 14.26
CA ASN A 814 -12.60 11.94 14.68
C ASN A 814 -11.55 12.56 15.66
N SER A 815 -10.34 12.01 15.62
CA SER A 815 -9.24 12.32 16.54
C SER A 815 -7.94 12.65 15.81
N LYS A 816 -7.66 12.05 14.65
CA LYS A 816 -6.43 12.32 13.90
C LYS A 816 -6.56 13.61 13.11
N ILE A 817 -5.77 14.61 13.45
CA ILE A 817 -5.78 15.94 12.80
C ILE A 817 -5.13 15.86 11.42
N ASP A 818 -5.80 16.41 10.41
CA ASP A 818 -5.25 16.59 9.06
C ASP A 818 -4.33 17.83 9.03
N ARG A 819 -3.07 17.63 9.47
CA ARG A 819 -2.07 18.69 9.57
C ARG A 819 -1.64 19.26 8.22
N THR A 820 -1.68 18.45 7.19
CA THR A 820 -1.32 18.89 5.82
C THR A 820 -2.32 19.95 5.34
N ARG A 821 -3.60 19.68 5.52
CA ARG A 821 -4.67 20.61 5.18
C ARG A 821 -4.60 21.87 6.06
N LEU A 822 -4.33 21.67 7.34
CA LEU A 822 -4.21 22.76 8.32
C LEU A 822 -3.03 23.68 7.99
N GLY A 823 -1.86 23.14 7.63
CA GLY A 823 -0.68 23.92 7.25
C GLY A 823 -0.93 24.77 6.02
N ARG A 824 -1.51 24.21 4.95
CA ARG A 824 -1.88 24.97 3.74
C ARG A 824 -2.87 26.10 4.05
N TRP A 825 -3.84 25.85 4.92
CA TRP A 825 -4.78 26.86 5.35
C TRP A 825 -4.07 27.97 6.15
N ALA A 826 -3.19 27.61 7.08
CA ALA A 826 -2.41 28.57 7.88
C ALA A 826 -1.52 29.44 6.99
N GLU A 827 -0.85 28.85 5.99
CA GLU A 827 -0.07 29.60 5.00
C GLU A 827 -0.93 30.64 4.25
N ALA A 828 -2.11 30.23 3.78
CA ALA A 828 -3.02 31.11 3.05
C ALA A 828 -3.53 32.26 3.93
N VAL A 829 -3.83 32.01 5.22
CA VAL A 829 -4.23 33.03 6.18
C VAL A 829 -3.10 34.04 6.41
N LEU A 830 -1.87 33.58 6.65
CA LEU A 830 -0.72 34.42 6.94
C LEU A 830 -0.22 35.21 5.72
N ALA A 831 -0.42 34.69 4.51
CA ALA A 831 -0.14 35.40 3.26
C ALA A 831 -1.16 36.51 2.92
N GLY A 832 -2.20 36.72 3.73
CA GLY A 832 -3.24 37.73 3.49
C GLY A 832 -4.20 37.37 2.36
N GLY A 833 -4.19 36.15 1.86
CA GLY A 833 -5.11 35.64 0.85
C GLY A 833 -6.53 35.45 1.37
N SER A 834 -7.53 35.37 0.44
CA SER A 834 -8.90 34.95 0.78
C SER A 834 -8.88 33.43 1.11
N ALA A 835 -8.46 33.12 2.35
CA ALA A 835 -8.48 31.76 2.85
C ALA A 835 -9.92 31.25 2.96
N PRO A 836 -10.19 29.97 2.69
CA PRO A 836 -11.48 29.37 2.99
C PRO A 836 -11.84 29.63 4.47
N ARG A 837 -13.12 29.92 4.74
CA ARG A 837 -13.62 30.16 6.08
C ARG A 837 -13.36 29.00 7.06
N ARG A 838 -12.95 27.85 6.54
CA ARG A 838 -12.56 26.64 7.31
C ARG A 838 -11.37 25.96 6.62
N PRO A 839 -10.41 25.42 7.41
CA PRO A 839 -9.32 24.61 6.86
C PRO A 839 -9.83 23.40 6.08
#